data_9721ad65b0a2c568f69fe96a90f80485
#
_entry.id   9721ad65b0a2c568f69fe96a90f80485
#
_cell.length_a   1.000
_cell.length_b   1.000
_cell.length_c   1.000
_cell.angle_alpha   90.00
_cell.angle_beta   90.00
_cell.angle_gamma   90.00
#
_symmetry.space_group_name_H-M   'P 1'
#
loop_
_entity.id
_entity.type
_entity.pdbx_description
1 polymer ?
#
loop_
_entity_poly.entity_id
_entity_poly.type
_entity_poly.pdbx_seq_one_letter_code
_entity_poly.pdbx_strand_id
1 'polypeptide(L)'
;MMKKKCVVPAIGAVFLSAGVCAQETSLIPEVVVSATRVAQDGFDAPAAVNAVQSATLQTAGPQVNLTEALARLPGVMASNRNNYAQDPQISIRGFGARAAFGVRGIRLIADGIPASIPDGQGQASSFALGSADRIEVIRGPLAILYGNASGGVIQSFSRTPAPGLSGSASAVWGANGLMRQSIQLDQSNARGALLVDVSRFETDGYREQSAAKREQLHAKFDLRFSPVTDWSVVISDWNQPYAEDPAGLTPAAFQQNPQQAGANTVARRVRKITDQRQLGVRMRSALSQATTLEARVYAGARSNLQYQAFNAWVGLERDFSGLGLQLSGLSLGPLVPGSFLIGVEQDRAVERRQGGPAALGEKAGLNRDEDNAAISSGLYGSWALPLTDQLSGLVGVRIGRLRLENSDFFLSNGNSSGEVNYQQTSPVLGLTWHASPTLNVFASLGRGFESPTLAEVAYASAPSGAVPTSDFNTDLNAAVNRQLEMGLKWRPNSRERLDVVAFRAKTVDEIVTDQSAFGRTSFRNAPGTIREGLEVAHAKDWGLGFRSSAALTWMRAVYSDAARSTLGLITAGNRIPSVPLHQAFASLEWASGRDRMGQFLGWSAALEGQSFGTRVADDLNQVRVSGTRLLHASVGYRGVSDRWDWTIYARAENLTDESYVASVIVNNAAPIEPGLPRNWMAGLKMRLAL
;
A
#
# COMPACT_ATOMS: atom_id res chain seq x y z
N MET A 1 -21.05 -94.32 -20.85
CA MET A 1 -21.96 -93.18 -20.66
C MET A 1 -21.33 -92.25 -19.68
N MET A 2 -20.63 -91.28 -20.19
CA MET A 2 -19.85 -90.30 -19.41
C MET A 2 -20.60 -88.96 -19.23
N LYS A 3 -20.86 -88.61 -17.98
CA LYS A 3 -21.40 -87.27 -17.65
C LYS A 3 -20.25 -86.29 -17.57
N LYS A 4 -20.24 -85.28 -18.46
CA LYS A 4 -19.36 -84.15 -18.37
C LYS A 4 -19.91 -83.16 -17.34
N LYS A 5 -19.07 -82.83 -16.34
CA LYS A 5 -19.30 -81.71 -15.39
C LYS A 5 -18.74 -80.44 -16.00
N CYS A 6 -19.59 -79.41 -16.16
CA CYS A 6 -19.16 -78.05 -16.44
C CYS A 6 -18.64 -77.41 -15.14
N VAL A 7 -17.39 -76.90 -15.20
CA VAL A 7 -16.78 -76.06 -14.17
C VAL A 7 -17.00 -74.61 -14.62
N VAL A 8 -17.64 -73.79 -13.81
CA VAL A 8 -17.80 -72.36 -13.99
C VAL A 8 -16.69 -71.66 -13.17
N PRO A 9 -15.79 -70.83 -13.74
CA PRO A 9 -14.89 -70.07 -12.94
C PRO A 9 -15.58 -68.85 -12.34
N ALA A 10 -15.51 -68.68 -11.02
CA ALA A 10 -15.92 -67.49 -10.30
C ALA A 10 -14.90 -66.37 -10.56
N ILE A 11 -15.33 -65.30 -11.20
CA ILE A 11 -14.57 -64.04 -11.33
C ILE A 11 -14.76 -63.27 -10.04
N GLY A 12 -13.70 -63.22 -9.22
CA GLY A 12 -13.61 -62.37 -8.05
C GLY A 12 -13.39 -60.90 -8.48
N ALA A 13 -14.41 -60.05 -8.26
CA ALA A 13 -14.26 -58.60 -8.42
C ALA A 13 -13.49 -58.05 -7.23
N VAL A 14 -12.22 -57.70 -7.48
CA VAL A 14 -11.41 -56.89 -6.55
C VAL A 14 -11.90 -55.46 -6.66
N PHE A 15 -12.67 -54.99 -5.67
CA PHE A 15 -12.90 -53.56 -5.47
C PHE A 15 -11.63 -52.89 -4.95
N LEU A 16 -10.87 -52.29 -5.85
CA LEU A 16 -9.87 -51.28 -5.48
C LEU A 16 -10.65 -50.07 -4.99
N SER A 17 -10.79 -49.86 -3.70
CA SER A 17 -11.15 -48.62 -3.08
C SER A 17 -10.01 -47.61 -3.33
N ALA A 18 -10.09 -46.85 -4.40
CA ALA A 18 -9.32 -45.65 -4.56
C ALA A 18 -9.73 -44.70 -3.41
N GLY A 19 -8.92 -44.65 -2.38
CA GLY A 19 -9.00 -43.63 -1.36
C GLY A 19 -8.85 -42.28 -2.06
N VAL A 20 -9.97 -41.61 -2.29
CA VAL A 20 -9.97 -40.17 -2.61
C VAL A 20 -9.41 -39.50 -1.35
N CYS A 21 -8.11 -39.17 -1.35
CA CYS A 21 -7.58 -38.18 -0.43
C CYS A 21 -8.38 -36.92 -0.64
N ALA A 22 -9.38 -36.69 0.20
CA ALA A 22 -10.04 -35.40 0.30
C ALA A 22 -8.96 -34.41 0.70
N GLN A 23 -8.52 -33.59 -0.24
CA GLN A 23 -7.63 -32.48 0.00
C GLN A 23 -8.38 -31.58 0.98
N GLU A 24 -7.96 -31.53 2.26
CA GLU A 24 -8.55 -30.64 3.26
C GLU A 24 -8.46 -29.21 2.71
N THR A 25 -9.59 -28.61 2.41
CA THR A 25 -9.67 -27.23 1.96
C THR A 25 -9.11 -26.37 3.08
N SER A 26 -8.02 -25.66 2.83
CA SER A 26 -7.40 -24.77 3.82
C SER A 26 -8.44 -23.75 4.31
N LEU A 27 -8.74 -23.75 5.60
CA LEU A 27 -9.70 -22.84 6.22
C LEU A 27 -9.10 -21.42 6.37
N ILE A 28 -7.77 -21.32 6.39
CA ILE A 28 -7.03 -20.06 6.24
C ILE A 28 -6.56 -20.02 4.80
N PRO A 29 -7.02 -19.04 3.97
CA PRO A 29 -6.68 -18.97 2.56
C PRO A 29 -5.15 -18.96 2.34
N GLU A 30 -4.72 -19.74 1.36
CA GLU A 30 -3.34 -19.73 0.90
C GLU A 30 -3.01 -18.34 0.32
N VAL A 31 -1.86 -17.78 0.72
CA VAL A 31 -1.47 -16.45 0.31
C VAL A 31 -0.59 -16.57 -0.93
N VAL A 32 -1.19 -16.52 -2.11
CA VAL A 32 -0.45 -16.36 -3.36
C VAL A 32 0.12 -14.95 -3.39
N VAL A 33 1.41 -14.81 -3.57
CA VAL A 33 2.12 -13.52 -3.55
C VAL A 33 2.99 -13.36 -4.78
N SER A 34 3.23 -12.11 -5.13
CA SER A 34 4.09 -11.71 -6.25
C SER A 34 5.44 -11.13 -5.80
N ALA A 35 5.97 -11.62 -4.65
CA ALA A 35 7.22 -11.10 -4.06
C ALA A 35 8.42 -11.12 -5.02
N THR A 36 8.47 -12.10 -5.90
CA THR A 36 9.51 -12.26 -6.95
C THR A 36 9.07 -11.75 -8.33
N ARG A 37 8.01 -10.92 -8.40
CA ARG A 37 7.32 -10.52 -9.62
C ARG A 37 6.65 -11.68 -10.40
N VAL A 38 6.67 -12.88 -9.86
CA VAL A 38 5.92 -14.06 -10.32
C VAL A 38 5.05 -14.54 -9.18
N ALA A 39 3.82 -14.95 -9.49
CA ALA A 39 2.89 -15.48 -8.50
C ALA A 39 3.44 -16.80 -7.93
N GLN A 40 3.57 -16.90 -6.62
CA GLN A 40 4.01 -18.08 -5.90
C GLN A 40 3.35 -18.18 -4.53
N ASP A 41 3.44 -19.34 -3.86
CA ASP A 41 3.03 -19.44 -2.47
C ASP A 41 3.91 -18.54 -1.58
N GLY A 42 3.27 -17.69 -0.79
CA GLY A 42 3.95 -16.85 0.18
C GLY A 42 4.74 -17.63 1.24
N PHE A 43 4.40 -18.91 1.45
CA PHE A 43 5.13 -19.80 2.36
C PHE A 43 6.57 -20.08 1.89
N ASP A 44 6.77 -20.23 0.58
CA ASP A 44 8.07 -20.58 -0.01
C ASP A 44 8.93 -19.34 -0.33
N ALA A 45 8.32 -18.15 -0.37
CA ALA A 45 9.05 -16.93 -0.68
C ALA A 45 10.07 -16.58 0.41
N PRO A 46 11.36 -16.27 0.07
CA PRO A 46 12.37 -15.83 1.04
C PRO A 46 12.19 -14.35 1.42
N ALA A 47 10.96 -13.98 1.83
CA ALA A 47 10.58 -12.60 2.15
C ALA A 47 9.43 -12.54 3.14
N ALA A 48 9.35 -11.43 3.88
CA ALA A 48 8.18 -11.05 4.66
C ALA A 48 7.08 -10.54 3.73
N VAL A 49 6.07 -11.35 3.45
CA VAL A 49 4.92 -10.99 2.63
C VAL A 49 3.62 -11.33 3.34
N ASN A 50 2.70 -10.40 3.35
CA ASN A 50 1.36 -10.62 3.89
C ASN A 50 0.31 -10.07 2.92
N ALA A 51 -0.88 -10.64 2.97
CA ALA A 51 -2.02 -10.16 2.20
C ALA A 51 -3.25 -10.00 3.09
N VAL A 52 -4.05 -8.97 2.80
CA VAL A 52 -5.40 -8.78 3.34
C VAL A 52 -6.38 -9.20 2.26
N GLN A 53 -7.20 -10.20 2.55
CA GLN A 53 -8.12 -10.80 1.60
C GLN A 53 -9.47 -10.06 1.55
N SER A 54 -10.25 -10.26 0.49
CA SER A 54 -11.54 -9.61 0.27
C SER A 54 -12.52 -9.81 1.43
N ALA A 55 -12.56 -10.98 2.06
CA ALA A 55 -13.42 -11.24 3.22
C ALA A 55 -13.20 -10.22 4.34
N THR A 56 -11.96 -9.82 4.59
CA THR A 56 -11.60 -8.78 5.57
C THR A 56 -11.83 -7.38 5.01
N LEU A 57 -11.44 -7.12 3.75
CA LEU A 57 -11.60 -5.82 3.10
C LEU A 57 -13.08 -5.36 3.05
N GLN A 58 -14.00 -6.30 2.86
CA GLN A 58 -15.44 -6.02 2.75
C GLN A 58 -16.09 -5.63 4.09
N THR A 59 -15.44 -5.88 5.22
CA THR A 59 -15.96 -5.62 6.56
C THR A 59 -15.09 -4.69 7.41
N ALA A 60 -13.93 -4.29 6.88
CA ALA A 60 -12.92 -3.55 7.66
C ALA A 60 -13.29 -2.08 7.93
N GLY A 61 -14.12 -1.48 7.08
CA GLY A 61 -14.49 -0.06 7.23
C GLY A 61 -15.32 0.45 6.05
N PRO A 62 -15.37 1.78 5.83
CA PRO A 62 -16.14 2.40 4.75
C PRO A 62 -15.54 2.18 3.35
N GLN A 63 -14.37 1.55 3.23
CA GLN A 63 -13.67 1.27 1.97
C GLN A 63 -13.26 2.54 1.19
N VAL A 64 -12.78 3.53 1.92
CA VAL A 64 -12.36 4.83 1.38
C VAL A 64 -10.85 5.00 1.39
N ASN A 65 -10.18 4.50 2.45
CA ASN A 65 -8.75 4.68 2.67
C ASN A 65 -8.02 3.34 2.79
N LEU A 66 -6.87 3.24 2.15
CA LEU A 66 -6.00 2.06 2.20
C LEU A 66 -5.57 1.68 3.64
N THR A 67 -5.57 2.64 4.56
CA THR A 67 -5.27 2.43 5.98
C THR A 67 -6.20 1.43 6.66
N GLU A 68 -7.45 1.31 6.21
CA GLU A 68 -8.45 0.36 6.73
C GLU A 68 -7.98 -1.11 6.60
N ALA A 69 -7.24 -1.40 5.54
CA ALA A 69 -6.66 -2.72 5.29
C ALA A 69 -5.29 -2.90 5.97
N LEU A 70 -4.43 -1.90 5.87
CA LEU A 70 -3.00 -2.01 6.20
C LEU A 70 -2.71 -2.04 7.70
N ALA A 71 -3.57 -1.47 8.54
CA ALA A 71 -3.39 -1.45 10.01
C ALA A 71 -3.29 -2.85 10.64
N ARG A 72 -3.71 -3.89 9.92
CA ARG A 72 -3.70 -5.31 10.32
C ARG A 72 -2.39 -6.04 10.03
N LEU A 73 -1.42 -5.35 9.40
CA LEU A 73 -0.19 -5.98 8.92
C LEU A 73 1.01 -5.59 9.78
N PRO A 74 1.90 -6.55 10.14
CA PRO A 74 3.09 -6.22 10.89
C PRO A 74 4.05 -5.39 10.04
N GLY A 75 4.83 -4.52 10.68
CA GLY A 75 5.81 -3.66 10.02
C GLY A 75 5.22 -2.50 9.22
N VAL A 76 3.90 -2.39 9.13
CA VAL A 76 3.20 -1.35 8.36
C VAL A 76 2.50 -0.39 9.29
N MET A 77 2.92 0.85 9.32
CA MET A 77 2.18 1.93 9.95
C MET A 77 1.36 2.66 8.90
N ALA A 78 0.06 2.62 9.05
CA ALA A 78 -0.88 3.27 8.15
C ALA A 78 -1.84 4.14 8.99
N SER A 79 -1.63 5.44 8.96
CA SER A 79 -2.38 6.41 9.75
C SER A 79 -3.43 7.09 8.92
N ASN A 80 -4.70 6.92 9.29
CA ASN A 80 -5.79 7.73 8.76
C ASN A 80 -5.71 9.12 9.39
N ARG A 81 -5.48 10.14 8.57
CA ARG A 81 -5.41 11.54 9.02
C ARG A 81 -6.77 12.13 9.39
N ASN A 82 -7.87 11.49 8.94
CA ASN A 82 -9.21 12.07 8.97
C ASN A 82 -9.29 13.45 8.28
N ASN A 83 -8.35 13.67 7.36
CA ASN A 83 -8.18 14.83 6.52
C ASN A 83 -8.06 14.32 5.07
N TYR A 84 -9.12 14.42 4.31
CA TYR A 84 -9.19 13.88 2.96
C TYR A 84 -8.51 14.75 1.90
N ALA A 85 -8.07 15.96 2.25
CA ALA A 85 -7.24 16.79 1.39
C ALA A 85 -5.80 16.24 1.28
N GLN A 86 -5.39 15.40 2.23
CA GLN A 86 -4.05 14.81 2.28
C GLN A 86 -4.12 13.29 2.14
N ASP A 87 -3.12 12.70 1.47
CA ASP A 87 -2.98 11.25 1.44
C ASP A 87 -2.71 10.68 2.83
N PRO A 88 -3.15 9.44 3.13
CA PRO A 88 -2.79 8.74 4.35
C PRO A 88 -1.27 8.66 4.52
N GLN A 89 -0.80 8.78 5.76
CA GLN A 89 0.60 8.55 6.07
C GLN A 89 0.85 7.04 6.16
N ILE A 90 1.67 6.51 5.23
CA ILE A 90 2.02 5.09 5.19
C ILE A 90 3.54 4.97 5.30
N SER A 91 3.99 4.16 6.24
CA SER A 91 5.39 3.77 6.34
C SER A 91 5.52 2.26 6.56
N ILE A 92 6.57 1.67 6.01
CA ILE A 92 6.90 0.27 6.17
C ILE A 92 8.28 0.18 6.82
N ARG A 93 8.38 -0.42 8.02
CA ARG A 93 9.61 -0.49 8.81
C ARG A 93 10.27 0.89 9.00
N GLY A 94 9.45 1.95 9.10
CA GLY A 94 9.91 3.34 9.24
C GLY A 94 10.39 4.00 7.94
N PHE A 95 10.47 3.28 6.81
CA PHE A 95 10.66 3.92 5.50
C PHE A 95 9.37 4.64 5.10
N GLY A 96 9.51 5.82 4.54
CA GLY A 96 8.38 6.69 4.19
C GLY A 96 7.83 7.53 5.35
N ALA A 97 8.29 7.35 6.59
CA ALA A 97 7.80 8.08 7.76
C ALA A 97 7.99 9.61 7.68
N ARG A 98 9.04 10.06 6.95
CA ARG A 98 9.30 11.49 6.70
C ARG A 98 8.26 12.16 5.80
N ALA A 99 7.54 11.38 5.01
CA ALA A 99 6.57 11.91 4.07
C ALA A 99 5.35 12.46 4.82
N ALA A 100 5.36 13.76 5.07
CA ALA A 100 4.21 14.44 5.64
C ALA A 100 3.01 14.38 4.69
N PHE A 101 3.24 14.34 3.37
CA PHE A 101 2.19 14.34 2.33
C PHE A 101 2.57 13.37 1.21
N GLY A 102 1.63 12.47 0.87
CA GLY A 102 1.85 11.38 -0.09
C GLY A 102 2.67 10.23 0.49
N VAL A 103 2.98 9.24 -0.34
CA VAL A 103 3.75 8.05 0.03
C VAL A 103 5.13 8.12 -0.62
N ARG A 104 6.17 7.83 0.13
CA ARG A 104 7.58 7.83 -0.32
C ARG A 104 8.26 6.52 0.05
N GLY A 105 9.21 6.08 -0.77
CA GLY A 105 9.99 4.87 -0.50
C GLY A 105 9.18 3.56 -0.52
N ILE A 106 7.93 3.61 -0.97
CA ILE A 106 7.02 2.47 -1.08
C ILE A 106 6.42 2.49 -2.48
N ARG A 107 6.57 1.40 -3.23
CA ARG A 107 5.97 1.28 -4.56
C ARG A 107 4.51 0.88 -4.43
N LEU A 108 3.61 1.63 -5.05
CA LEU A 108 2.18 1.35 -5.10
C LEU A 108 1.82 0.82 -6.49
N ILE A 109 1.04 -0.28 -6.55
CA ILE A 109 0.64 -0.94 -7.78
C ILE A 109 -0.83 -1.34 -7.67
N ALA A 110 -1.64 -1.09 -8.69
CA ALA A 110 -3.02 -1.55 -8.79
C ALA A 110 -3.20 -2.39 -10.06
N ASP A 111 -3.63 -3.65 -9.93
CA ASP A 111 -3.80 -4.60 -11.04
C ASP A 111 -2.57 -4.71 -11.96
N GLY A 112 -1.36 -4.57 -11.38
CA GLY A 112 -0.08 -4.59 -12.09
C GLY A 112 0.28 -3.29 -12.81
N ILE A 113 -0.54 -2.24 -12.68
CA ILE A 113 -0.27 -0.90 -13.20
C ILE A 113 0.30 -0.03 -12.07
N PRO A 114 1.42 0.68 -12.26
CA PRO A 114 1.96 1.59 -11.25
C PRO A 114 0.96 2.67 -10.83
N ALA A 115 0.77 2.83 -9.51
CA ALA A 115 0.09 3.95 -8.88
C ALA A 115 1.08 4.94 -8.24
N SER A 116 2.38 4.60 -8.24
CA SER A 116 3.48 5.53 -7.98
C SER A 116 3.99 6.10 -9.29
N ILE A 117 4.33 7.40 -9.30
CA ILE A 117 4.97 8.03 -10.44
C ILE A 117 6.47 7.71 -10.51
N PRO A 118 7.17 8.02 -11.62
CA PRO A 118 8.57 7.59 -11.84
C PRO A 118 9.55 8.02 -10.76
N ASP A 119 9.35 9.16 -10.11
CA ASP A 119 10.21 9.66 -9.02
C ASP A 119 10.02 8.93 -7.68
N GLY A 120 9.07 7.97 -7.60
CA GLY A 120 8.78 7.20 -6.39
C GLY A 120 7.67 7.77 -5.51
N GLN A 121 7.08 8.91 -5.86
CA GLN A 121 5.93 9.43 -5.13
C GLN A 121 4.68 8.58 -5.41
N GLY A 122 4.04 8.08 -4.36
CA GLY A 122 2.81 7.30 -4.44
C GLY A 122 1.57 8.08 -4.01
N GLN A 123 0.40 7.70 -4.59
CA GLN A 123 -0.90 8.27 -4.30
C GLN A 123 -1.82 7.14 -3.83
N ALA A 124 -1.96 7.00 -2.51
CA ALA A 124 -2.71 5.89 -1.91
C ALA A 124 -4.24 6.06 -1.98
N SER A 125 -4.72 7.27 -2.27
CA SER A 125 -6.16 7.59 -2.28
C SER A 125 -6.91 7.06 -3.50
N SER A 126 -6.22 6.65 -4.58
CA SER A 126 -6.84 6.18 -5.82
C SER A 126 -7.18 4.69 -5.85
N PHE A 127 -6.89 3.93 -4.80
CA PHE A 127 -7.18 2.49 -4.74
C PHE A 127 -8.68 2.22 -4.62
N ALA A 128 -9.22 1.35 -5.48
CA ALA A 128 -10.63 0.93 -5.48
C ALA A 128 -10.85 -0.24 -4.50
N LEU A 129 -10.99 0.04 -3.21
CA LEU A 129 -11.10 -0.97 -2.16
C LEU A 129 -12.39 -1.81 -2.25
N GLY A 130 -13.48 -1.22 -2.75
CA GLY A 130 -14.76 -1.90 -2.91
C GLY A 130 -14.74 -3.08 -3.90
N SER A 131 -13.83 -3.04 -4.86
CA SER A 131 -13.64 -4.08 -5.88
C SER A 131 -12.38 -4.93 -5.67
N ALA A 132 -11.59 -4.66 -4.62
CA ALA A 132 -10.38 -5.40 -4.35
C ALA A 132 -10.66 -6.85 -3.88
N ASP A 133 -9.94 -7.79 -4.46
CA ASP A 133 -9.85 -9.18 -3.99
C ASP A 133 -8.87 -9.30 -2.83
N ARG A 134 -7.70 -8.70 -3.00
CA ARG A 134 -6.66 -8.69 -1.97
C ARG A 134 -5.71 -7.51 -2.13
N ILE A 135 -5.07 -7.18 -1.02
CA ILE A 135 -3.97 -6.22 -0.96
C ILE A 135 -2.76 -6.96 -0.41
N GLU A 136 -1.69 -7.04 -1.22
CA GLU A 136 -0.41 -7.63 -0.84
C GLU A 136 0.57 -6.55 -0.38
N VAL A 137 1.33 -6.86 0.67
CA VAL A 137 2.45 -6.03 1.13
C VAL A 137 3.72 -6.86 1.18
N ILE A 138 4.68 -6.49 0.36
CA ILE A 138 6.01 -7.08 0.28
C ILE A 138 6.97 -6.17 1.03
N ARG A 139 7.68 -6.69 2.01
CA ARG A 139 8.67 -5.96 2.81
C ARG A 139 10.06 -6.52 2.60
N GLY A 140 11.06 -5.73 2.99
CA GLY A 140 12.45 -6.20 2.99
C GLY A 140 13.13 -6.27 1.63
N PRO A 141 14.23 -7.04 1.54
CA PRO A 141 15.14 -7.02 0.40
C PRO A 141 14.52 -7.30 -0.97
N LEU A 142 13.52 -8.19 -1.06
CA LEU A 142 12.92 -8.57 -2.34
C LEU A 142 12.09 -7.44 -3.00
N ALA A 143 11.60 -6.48 -2.20
CA ALA A 143 10.90 -5.31 -2.72
C ALA A 143 11.75 -4.47 -3.69
N ILE A 144 13.07 -4.56 -3.59
CA ILE A 144 14.04 -3.86 -4.42
C ILE A 144 13.89 -4.18 -5.91
N LEU A 145 13.44 -5.38 -6.26
CA LEU A 145 13.17 -5.76 -7.66
C LEU A 145 12.09 -4.88 -8.30
N TYR A 146 11.27 -4.20 -7.52
CA TYR A 146 10.24 -3.27 -8.00
C TYR A 146 10.73 -1.83 -8.21
N GLY A 147 11.99 -1.54 -7.93
CA GLY A 147 12.64 -0.25 -8.15
C GLY A 147 12.74 0.59 -6.90
N ASN A 148 12.31 1.87 -6.98
CA ASN A 148 12.34 2.82 -5.88
C ASN A 148 11.35 2.41 -4.77
N ALA A 149 11.72 1.41 -3.96
CA ALA A 149 10.87 0.69 -3.01
C ALA A 149 11.64 0.24 -1.76
N SER A 150 12.42 1.12 -1.17
CA SER A 150 13.24 0.83 0.02
C SER A 150 12.42 0.27 1.19
N GLY A 151 11.21 0.78 1.40
CA GLY A 151 10.31 0.31 2.45
C GLY A 151 9.55 -0.96 2.07
N GLY A 152 9.19 -1.08 0.79
CA GLY A 152 8.36 -2.20 0.35
C GLY A 152 7.47 -1.88 -0.84
N VAL A 153 6.58 -2.82 -1.14
CA VAL A 153 5.59 -2.72 -2.22
C VAL A 153 4.21 -3.00 -1.67
N ILE A 154 3.23 -2.19 -2.04
CA ILE A 154 1.82 -2.42 -1.77
C ILE A 154 1.13 -2.65 -3.11
N GLN A 155 0.50 -3.81 -3.27
CA GLN A 155 -0.22 -4.17 -4.49
C GLN A 155 -1.68 -4.46 -4.18
N SER A 156 -2.60 -3.86 -4.94
CA SER A 156 -4.02 -4.19 -4.94
C SER A 156 -4.36 -4.99 -6.18
N PHE A 157 -5.15 -6.02 -6.00
CA PHE A 157 -5.68 -6.84 -7.08
C PHE A 157 -7.20 -6.81 -7.02
N SER A 158 -7.83 -6.42 -8.14
CA SER A 158 -9.27 -6.47 -8.27
C SER A 158 -9.74 -7.91 -8.39
N ARG A 159 -10.92 -8.19 -7.82
CA ARG A 159 -11.52 -9.51 -7.88
C ARG A 159 -11.87 -9.90 -9.32
N THR A 160 -11.83 -11.19 -9.59
CA THR A 160 -12.41 -11.76 -10.80
C THR A 160 -13.86 -12.12 -10.52
N PRO A 161 -14.84 -11.60 -11.28
CA PRO A 161 -16.25 -11.94 -11.11
C PRO A 161 -16.54 -13.43 -11.22
N ALA A 162 -17.48 -13.91 -10.42
CA ALA A 162 -18.01 -15.28 -10.57
C ALA A 162 -18.74 -15.42 -11.93
N PRO A 163 -18.82 -16.66 -12.50
CA PRO A 163 -19.56 -16.90 -13.73
C PRO A 163 -20.99 -16.39 -13.67
N GLY A 164 -21.47 -15.80 -14.78
CA GLY A 164 -22.79 -15.20 -14.90
C GLY A 164 -22.75 -13.66 -14.84
N LEU A 165 -23.92 -13.06 -14.79
CA LEU A 165 -24.14 -11.63 -14.64
C LEU A 165 -24.66 -11.35 -13.23
N SER A 166 -24.13 -10.32 -12.57
CA SER A 166 -24.67 -9.88 -11.28
C SER A 166 -24.48 -8.38 -11.08
N GLY A 167 -25.44 -7.76 -10.41
CA GLY A 167 -25.37 -6.38 -9.96
C GLY A 167 -25.30 -6.31 -8.44
N SER A 168 -24.57 -5.36 -7.89
CA SER A 168 -24.61 -5.09 -6.46
C SER A 168 -24.66 -3.61 -6.15
N ALA A 169 -25.34 -3.26 -5.06
CA ALA A 169 -25.38 -1.92 -4.50
C ALA A 169 -24.97 -1.96 -3.04
N SER A 170 -24.24 -0.95 -2.58
CA SER A 170 -23.90 -0.80 -1.16
C SER A 170 -24.02 0.64 -0.71
N ALA A 171 -24.34 0.80 0.58
CA ALA A 171 -24.34 2.09 1.24
C ALA A 171 -23.77 1.94 2.64
N VAL A 172 -22.95 2.90 3.07
CA VAL A 172 -22.39 3.01 4.42
C VAL A 172 -22.71 4.39 4.94
N TRP A 173 -23.21 4.45 6.16
CA TRP A 173 -23.49 5.70 6.90
C TRP A 173 -22.70 5.69 8.20
N GLY A 174 -22.24 6.83 8.64
CA GLY A 174 -21.48 6.95 9.88
C GLY A 174 -21.57 8.32 10.53
N ALA A 175 -20.85 8.47 11.62
CA ALA A 175 -20.70 9.75 12.30
C ALA A 175 -20.10 10.82 11.36
N ASN A 176 -20.28 12.09 11.72
CA ASN A 176 -19.78 13.26 10.99
C ASN A 176 -20.25 13.33 9.53
N GLY A 177 -21.52 13.00 9.28
CA GLY A 177 -22.09 13.02 7.93
C GLY A 177 -21.45 12.02 6.96
N LEU A 178 -20.70 11.03 7.44
CA LEU A 178 -20.08 10.04 6.58
C LEU A 178 -21.13 9.26 5.80
N MET A 179 -21.02 9.28 4.49
CA MET A 179 -21.84 8.51 3.57
C MET A 179 -20.98 7.99 2.41
N ARG A 180 -21.03 6.69 2.16
CA ARG A 180 -20.46 6.09 0.95
C ARG A 180 -21.51 5.23 0.27
N GLN A 181 -21.66 5.39 -1.03
CA GLN A 181 -22.53 4.60 -1.89
C GLN A 181 -21.69 3.99 -3.00
N SER A 182 -22.01 2.76 -3.42
CA SER A 182 -21.44 2.18 -4.63
C SER A 182 -22.42 1.28 -5.36
N ILE A 183 -22.22 1.21 -6.68
CA ILE A 183 -22.91 0.27 -7.58
C ILE A 183 -21.82 -0.51 -8.31
N GLN A 184 -21.97 -1.82 -8.38
CA GLN A 184 -21.05 -2.70 -9.11
C GLN A 184 -21.82 -3.55 -10.10
N LEU A 185 -21.23 -3.76 -11.26
CA LEU A 185 -21.68 -4.69 -12.29
C LEU A 185 -20.58 -5.70 -12.55
N ASP A 186 -20.91 -6.95 -12.46
CA ASP A 186 -20.04 -8.10 -12.66
C ASP A 186 -20.58 -9.01 -13.74
N GLN A 187 -19.72 -9.35 -14.69
CA GLN A 187 -20.04 -10.37 -15.70
C GLN A 187 -18.82 -11.26 -15.91
N SER A 188 -19.02 -12.55 -15.98
CA SER A 188 -17.94 -13.48 -16.35
C SER A 188 -18.48 -14.66 -17.15
N ASN A 189 -17.71 -15.11 -18.14
CA ASN A 189 -17.96 -16.30 -18.94
C ASN A 189 -16.63 -16.91 -19.41
N ALA A 190 -16.70 -17.95 -20.26
CA ALA A 190 -15.49 -18.64 -20.74
C ALA A 190 -14.55 -17.74 -21.59
N ARG A 191 -15.03 -16.62 -22.13
CA ARG A 191 -14.25 -15.69 -22.96
C ARG A 191 -13.64 -14.54 -22.22
N GLY A 192 -14.16 -14.22 -21.03
CA GLY A 192 -13.61 -13.11 -20.24
C GLY A 192 -14.49 -12.71 -19.06
N ALA A 193 -14.05 -11.66 -18.37
CA ALA A 193 -14.73 -11.10 -17.22
C ALA A 193 -14.74 -9.57 -17.28
N LEU A 194 -15.83 -8.98 -16.84
CA LEU A 194 -16.00 -7.52 -16.69
C LEU A 194 -16.40 -7.23 -15.24
N LEU A 195 -15.69 -6.32 -14.61
CA LEU A 195 -16.00 -5.71 -13.33
C LEU A 195 -16.10 -4.21 -13.53
N VAL A 196 -17.18 -3.60 -13.09
CA VAL A 196 -17.33 -2.12 -13.02
C VAL A 196 -17.79 -1.76 -11.62
N ASP A 197 -17.10 -0.80 -11.00
CA ASP A 197 -17.41 -0.25 -9.67
C ASP A 197 -17.47 1.27 -9.76
N VAL A 198 -18.62 1.84 -9.43
CA VAL A 198 -18.82 3.29 -9.32
C VAL A 198 -19.17 3.60 -7.88
N SER A 199 -18.45 4.53 -7.27
CA SER A 199 -18.70 4.91 -5.88
C SER A 199 -18.62 6.41 -5.66
N ARG A 200 -19.38 6.87 -4.66
CA ARG A 200 -19.38 8.25 -4.15
C ARG A 200 -19.24 8.21 -2.64
N PHE A 201 -18.36 9.06 -2.12
CA PHE A 201 -18.11 9.25 -0.71
C PHE A 201 -18.25 10.72 -0.36
N GLU A 202 -18.90 11.01 0.76
CA GLU A 202 -19.07 12.34 1.33
C GLU A 202 -18.92 12.28 2.86
N THR A 203 -18.45 13.36 3.45
CA THR A 203 -18.41 13.56 4.90
C THR A 203 -18.34 15.04 5.23
N ASP A 204 -18.95 15.44 6.35
CA ASP A 204 -18.75 16.78 6.90
C ASP A 204 -17.40 16.90 7.64
N GLY A 205 -16.81 15.75 7.98
CA GLY A 205 -15.56 15.65 8.74
C GLY A 205 -15.73 15.86 10.24
N TYR A 206 -14.75 15.43 11.01
CA TYR A 206 -14.75 15.56 12.47
C TYR A 206 -14.33 16.94 12.96
N ARG A 207 -13.42 17.57 12.23
CA ARG A 207 -12.85 18.88 12.57
C ARG A 207 -13.53 19.98 11.77
N GLU A 208 -13.48 21.21 12.27
CA GLU A 208 -13.76 22.37 11.44
C GLU A 208 -12.90 22.35 10.18
N GLN A 209 -13.43 22.75 9.05
CA GLN A 209 -12.72 22.78 7.76
C GLN A 209 -12.17 21.41 7.35
N SER A 210 -12.98 20.33 7.47
CA SER A 210 -12.55 18.97 7.10
C SER A 210 -13.54 18.16 6.24
N ALA A 211 -14.55 18.86 5.69
CA ALA A 211 -15.53 18.25 4.79
C ALA A 211 -14.88 17.79 3.48
N ALA A 212 -15.38 16.69 2.92
CA ALA A 212 -14.86 16.16 1.67
C ALA A 212 -15.90 15.43 0.85
N LYS A 213 -15.67 15.44 -0.48
CA LYS A 213 -16.43 14.66 -1.46
C LYS A 213 -15.46 13.97 -2.40
N ARG A 214 -15.76 12.70 -2.73
CA ARG A 214 -14.98 11.88 -3.65
C ARG A 214 -15.89 11.05 -4.53
N GLU A 215 -15.56 10.94 -5.81
CA GLU A 215 -16.23 10.11 -6.80
C GLU A 215 -15.18 9.22 -7.45
N GLN A 216 -15.50 7.95 -7.68
CA GLN A 216 -14.56 6.99 -8.25
C GLN A 216 -15.27 6.04 -9.20
N LEU A 217 -14.66 5.82 -10.37
CA LEU A 217 -14.97 4.74 -11.29
C LEU A 217 -13.74 3.82 -11.36
N HIS A 218 -13.96 2.53 -11.21
CA HIS A 218 -12.98 1.50 -11.50
C HIS A 218 -13.61 0.44 -12.39
N ALA A 219 -12.96 0.13 -13.51
CA ALA A 219 -13.41 -0.93 -14.40
C ALA A 219 -12.22 -1.81 -14.79
N LYS A 220 -12.44 -3.12 -14.79
CA LYS A 220 -11.49 -4.13 -15.23
C LYS A 220 -12.18 -5.07 -16.21
N PHE A 221 -11.55 -5.24 -17.36
CA PHE A 221 -11.99 -6.15 -18.40
C PHE A 221 -10.88 -7.16 -18.69
N ASP A 222 -11.09 -8.42 -18.35
CA ASP A 222 -10.20 -9.54 -18.67
C ASP A 222 -10.76 -10.28 -19.88
N LEU A 223 -9.96 -10.46 -20.92
CA LEU A 223 -10.33 -11.12 -22.17
C LEU A 223 -9.39 -12.28 -22.44
N ARG A 224 -9.91 -13.48 -22.55
CA ARG A 224 -9.19 -14.65 -23.07
C ARG A 224 -9.18 -14.59 -24.60
N PHE A 225 -8.11 -14.01 -25.14
CA PHE A 225 -7.95 -13.84 -26.57
C PHE A 225 -7.69 -15.17 -27.29
N SER A 226 -6.92 -16.05 -26.64
CA SER A 226 -6.65 -17.42 -27.13
C SER A 226 -6.43 -18.35 -25.93
N PRO A 227 -6.29 -19.68 -26.12
CA PRO A 227 -5.96 -20.61 -25.04
C PRO A 227 -4.66 -20.30 -24.29
N VAL A 228 -3.78 -19.50 -24.90
CA VAL A 228 -2.43 -19.16 -24.36
C VAL A 228 -2.24 -17.67 -24.10
N THR A 229 -3.20 -16.82 -24.47
CA THR A 229 -3.05 -15.36 -24.36
C THR A 229 -4.28 -14.72 -23.73
N ASP A 230 -4.05 -14.04 -22.62
CA ASP A 230 -5.03 -13.22 -21.91
C ASP A 230 -4.65 -11.75 -21.98
N TRP A 231 -5.67 -10.89 -22.08
CA TRP A 231 -5.55 -9.43 -22.00
C TRP A 231 -6.33 -8.94 -20.78
N SER A 232 -5.83 -7.90 -20.15
CA SER A 232 -6.52 -7.20 -19.08
C SER A 232 -6.45 -5.70 -19.36
N VAL A 233 -7.62 -5.05 -19.35
CA VAL A 233 -7.75 -3.60 -19.47
C VAL A 233 -8.27 -3.05 -18.16
N VAL A 234 -7.60 -2.07 -17.60
CA VAL A 234 -7.97 -1.42 -16.32
C VAL A 234 -8.19 0.06 -16.57
N ILE A 235 -9.35 0.56 -16.19
CA ILE A 235 -9.71 1.97 -16.23
C ILE A 235 -9.96 2.43 -14.80
N SER A 236 -9.36 3.55 -14.43
CA SER A 236 -9.57 4.19 -13.13
C SER A 236 -9.79 5.69 -13.34
N ASP A 237 -10.88 6.19 -12.80
CA ASP A 237 -11.19 7.63 -12.73
C ASP A 237 -11.47 7.96 -11.27
N TRP A 238 -10.73 8.90 -10.71
CA TRP A 238 -10.84 9.32 -9.32
C TRP A 238 -10.92 10.83 -9.27
N ASN A 239 -12.05 11.34 -8.80
CA ASN A 239 -12.34 12.76 -8.72
C ASN A 239 -12.65 13.16 -7.28
N GLN A 240 -11.95 14.18 -6.78
CA GLN A 240 -12.17 14.81 -5.49
C GLN A 240 -12.39 16.32 -5.70
N PRO A 241 -13.62 16.72 -6.08
CA PRO A 241 -13.93 18.12 -6.42
C PRO A 241 -13.83 19.04 -5.21
N TYR A 242 -13.82 18.44 -4.01
CA TYR A 242 -13.84 19.19 -2.77
C TYR A 242 -13.23 18.35 -1.64
N ALA A 243 -12.21 18.90 -1.00
CA ALA A 243 -11.66 18.39 0.25
C ALA A 243 -11.05 19.56 1.04
N GLU A 244 -11.67 19.91 2.13
CA GLU A 244 -11.15 20.90 3.07
C GLU A 244 -9.95 20.35 3.83
N ASP A 245 -9.03 21.24 4.20
CA ASP A 245 -7.83 20.89 4.94
C ASP A 245 -7.80 21.67 6.27
N PRO A 246 -8.05 20.97 7.39
CA PRO A 246 -8.01 21.59 8.72
C PRO A 246 -6.60 21.92 9.19
N ALA A 247 -5.55 21.50 8.47
CA ALA A 247 -4.15 21.54 8.87
C ALA A 247 -3.86 20.87 10.23
N GLY A 248 -2.59 20.83 10.64
CA GLY A 248 -2.19 20.31 11.94
C GLY A 248 -2.47 21.27 13.11
N LEU A 249 -2.41 20.75 14.32
CA LEU A 249 -2.52 21.50 15.58
C LEU A 249 -1.20 21.49 16.35
N THR A 250 -0.94 22.54 17.13
CA THR A 250 0.09 22.51 18.16
C THR A 250 -0.35 21.57 19.31
N PRO A 251 0.57 21.04 20.13
CA PRO A 251 0.20 20.24 21.29
C PRO A 251 -0.79 20.94 22.22
N ALA A 252 -0.64 22.24 22.46
CA ALA A 252 -1.54 23.03 23.30
C ALA A 252 -2.94 23.17 22.67
N ALA A 253 -3.02 23.45 21.36
CA ALA A 253 -4.30 23.56 20.65
C ALA A 253 -5.04 22.20 20.63
N PHE A 254 -4.32 21.09 20.45
CA PHE A 254 -4.90 19.75 20.53
C PHE A 254 -5.50 19.44 21.90
N GLN A 255 -4.83 19.81 22.98
CA GLN A 255 -5.33 19.62 24.36
C GLN A 255 -6.55 20.50 24.64
N GLN A 256 -6.59 21.71 24.07
CA GLN A 256 -7.69 22.64 24.27
C GLN A 256 -8.96 22.20 23.53
N ASN A 257 -8.87 21.90 22.26
CA ASN A 257 -9.96 21.43 21.42
C ASN A 257 -9.44 20.67 20.20
N PRO A 258 -9.53 19.33 20.16
CA PRO A 258 -9.07 18.56 19.01
C PRO A 258 -9.93 18.75 17.73
N GLN A 259 -11.13 19.32 17.85
CA GLN A 259 -12.02 19.57 16.70
C GLN A 259 -11.70 20.86 15.96
N GLN A 260 -10.98 21.80 16.59
CA GLN A 260 -10.67 23.07 15.95
C GLN A 260 -9.83 22.90 14.68
N ALA A 261 -10.01 23.80 13.74
CA ALA A 261 -9.14 23.93 12.59
C ALA A 261 -7.80 24.59 13.00
N GLY A 262 -6.74 24.35 12.24
CA GLY A 262 -5.48 25.06 12.36
C GLY A 262 -5.66 26.57 12.07
N ALA A 263 -4.71 27.36 12.53
CA ALA A 263 -4.79 28.80 12.41
C ALA A 263 -5.02 29.25 10.94
N ASN A 264 -5.99 30.13 10.75
CA ASN A 264 -6.35 30.75 9.47
C ASN A 264 -6.92 29.81 8.38
N THR A 265 -7.10 28.52 8.63
CA THR A 265 -7.56 27.59 7.60
C THR A 265 -8.98 27.87 7.14
N VAL A 266 -9.89 28.16 8.09
CA VAL A 266 -11.29 28.52 7.80
C VAL A 266 -11.35 29.86 7.02
N ALA A 267 -10.72 30.92 7.54
CA ALA A 267 -10.73 32.24 6.91
C ALA A 267 -10.12 32.24 5.50
N ARG A 268 -9.16 31.35 5.25
CA ARG A 268 -8.47 31.22 3.96
C ARG A 268 -9.05 30.12 3.08
N ARG A 269 -10.12 29.45 3.51
CA ARG A 269 -10.78 28.35 2.78
C ARG A 269 -9.79 27.32 2.28
N VAL A 270 -8.91 26.86 3.18
CA VAL A 270 -7.84 25.91 2.84
C VAL A 270 -8.48 24.60 2.35
N ARG A 271 -8.14 24.18 1.14
CA ARG A 271 -8.75 23.02 0.48
C ARG A 271 -7.88 22.50 -0.63
N LYS A 272 -8.18 21.29 -1.06
CA LYS A 272 -7.56 20.62 -2.21
C LYS A 272 -8.63 20.07 -3.15
N ILE A 273 -8.41 20.28 -4.43
CA ILE A 273 -9.20 19.74 -5.52
C ILE A 273 -8.26 18.85 -6.33
N THR A 274 -8.70 17.64 -6.62
CA THR A 274 -7.83 16.68 -7.34
C THR A 274 -8.67 15.79 -8.24
N ASP A 275 -8.21 15.54 -9.46
CA ASP A 275 -8.70 14.47 -10.31
C ASP A 275 -7.55 13.64 -10.87
N GLN A 276 -7.82 12.37 -11.19
CA GLN A 276 -6.86 11.46 -11.82
C GLN A 276 -7.59 10.44 -12.67
N ARG A 277 -7.12 10.28 -13.90
CA ARG A 277 -7.60 9.26 -14.83
C ARG A 277 -6.45 8.39 -15.27
N GLN A 278 -6.69 7.11 -15.40
CA GLN A 278 -5.68 6.16 -15.83
C GLN A 278 -6.30 5.03 -16.66
N LEU A 279 -5.64 4.69 -17.76
CA LEU A 279 -5.90 3.50 -18.56
C LEU A 279 -4.65 2.63 -18.53
N GLY A 280 -4.80 1.35 -18.22
CA GLY A 280 -3.74 0.35 -18.29
C GLY A 280 -4.16 -0.86 -19.10
N VAL A 281 -3.25 -1.39 -19.90
CA VAL A 281 -3.44 -2.62 -20.66
C VAL A 281 -2.31 -3.58 -20.33
N ARG A 282 -2.66 -4.82 -20.00
CA ARG A 282 -1.71 -5.91 -19.79
C ARG A 282 -2.02 -7.06 -20.71
N MET A 283 -1.00 -7.68 -21.24
CA MET A 283 -1.05 -8.93 -21.96
C MET A 283 -0.22 -9.97 -21.23
N ARG A 284 -0.74 -11.16 -21.13
CA ARG A 284 -0.01 -12.35 -20.67
C ARG A 284 -0.15 -13.43 -21.71
N SER A 285 0.98 -13.96 -22.20
CA SER A 285 0.98 -15.01 -23.22
C SER A 285 1.95 -16.11 -22.85
N ALA A 286 1.46 -17.35 -22.78
CA ALA A 286 2.31 -18.52 -22.65
C ALA A 286 2.98 -18.80 -24.01
N LEU A 287 4.28 -18.51 -24.12
CA LEU A 287 5.07 -18.79 -25.32
C LEU A 287 5.38 -20.28 -25.44
N SER A 288 5.43 -20.98 -24.31
CA SER A 288 5.55 -22.43 -24.19
C SER A 288 4.89 -22.90 -22.89
N GLN A 289 4.89 -24.21 -22.62
CA GLN A 289 4.44 -24.74 -21.33
C GLN A 289 5.25 -24.21 -20.13
N ALA A 290 6.49 -23.80 -20.39
CA ALA A 290 7.43 -23.36 -19.36
C ALA A 290 7.72 -21.85 -19.36
N THR A 291 7.28 -21.10 -20.38
CA THR A 291 7.69 -19.69 -20.56
C THR A 291 6.51 -18.80 -20.82
N THR A 292 6.40 -17.71 -20.06
CA THR A 292 5.36 -16.69 -20.16
C THR A 292 5.96 -15.33 -20.47
N LEU A 293 5.38 -14.65 -21.45
CA LEU A 293 5.64 -13.24 -21.75
C LEU A 293 4.51 -12.39 -21.14
N GLU A 294 4.90 -11.37 -20.40
CA GLU A 294 3.98 -10.33 -19.93
C GLU A 294 4.39 -8.97 -20.52
N ALA A 295 3.42 -8.24 -21.04
CA ALA A 295 3.60 -6.87 -21.50
C ALA A 295 2.58 -5.97 -20.81
N ARG A 296 2.97 -4.75 -20.48
CA ARG A 296 2.05 -3.72 -19.96
C ARG A 296 2.33 -2.39 -20.64
N VAL A 297 1.27 -1.63 -20.85
CA VAL A 297 1.32 -0.22 -21.23
C VAL A 297 0.24 0.52 -20.46
N TYR A 298 0.54 1.73 -20.05
CA TYR A 298 -0.44 2.57 -19.37
C TYR A 298 -0.19 4.05 -19.67
N ALA A 299 -1.26 4.83 -19.53
CA ALA A 299 -1.21 6.28 -19.57
C ALA A 299 -2.28 6.86 -18.66
N GLY A 300 -2.06 8.07 -18.19
CA GLY A 300 -3.01 8.78 -17.35
C GLY A 300 -2.66 10.25 -17.20
N ALA A 301 -3.60 10.97 -16.62
CA ALA A 301 -3.47 12.39 -16.31
C ALA A 301 -3.93 12.65 -14.87
N ARG A 302 -3.34 13.64 -14.23
CA ARG A 302 -3.72 14.09 -12.88
C ARG A 302 -3.67 15.59 -12.81
N SER A 303 -4.73 16.20 -12.29
CA SER A 303 -4.72 17.59 -11.86
C SER A 303 -4.79 17.71 -10.33
N ASN A 304 -4.22 18.76 -9.81
CA ASN A 304 -4.28 19.07 -8.38
C ASN A 304 -4.17 20.58 -8.17
N LEU A 305 -5.13 21.15 -7.45
CA LEU A 305 -5.13 22.53 -7.01
C LEU A 305 -5.31 22.58 -5.50
N GLN A 306 -4.35 23.17 -4.79
CA GLN A 306 -4.38 23.29 -3.33
C GLN A 306 -4.25 24.76 -2.91
N TYR A 307 -5.15 25.23 -2.08
CA TYR A 307 -5.06 26.49 -1.34
C TYR A 307 -4.53 26.22 0.05
N GLN A 308 -3.53 26.99 0.47
CA GLN A 308 -2.76 26.74 1.69
C GLN A 308 -3.04 27.79 2.77
N ALA A 309 -2.80 27.41 4.04
CA ALA A 309 -2.97 28.29 5.19
C ALA A 309 -2.03 29.51 5.22
N PHE A 310 -1.10 29.64 4.29
CA PHE A 310 -0.09 30.71 4.20
C PHE A 310 -0.43 31.76 3.12
N ASN A 311 -1.70 31.90 2.73
CA ASN A 311 -2.12 32.76 1.60
C ASN A 311 -1.39 32.40 0.30
N ALA A 312 -1.24 31.13 0.03
CA ALA A 312 -0.62 30.62 -1.18
C ALA A 312 -1.52 29.57 -1.83
N TRP A 313 -1.33 29.39 -3.13
CA TRP A 313 -1.90 28.28 -3.88
C TRP A 313 -0.78 27.56 -4.65
N VAL A 314 -0.98 26.26 -4.88
CA VAL A 314 -0.16 25.42 -5.73
C VAL A 314 -1.07 24.59 -6.61
N GLY A 315 -0.77 24.57 -7.90
CA GLY A 315 -1.46 23.76 -8.90
C GLY A 315 -0.45 22.91 -9.67
N LEU A 316 -0.85 21.73 -10.08
CA LEU A 316 -0.12 20.90 -11.02
C LEU A 316 -1.07 20.21 -11.98
N GLU A 317 -0.65 20.11 -13.23
CA GLU A 317 -1.26 19.29 -14.29
C GLU A 317 -0.19 18.32 -14.76
N ARG A 318 -0.44 17.02 -14.63
CA ARG A 318 0.55 15.97 -14.85
C ARG A 318 0.00 14.93 -15.81
N ASP A 319 0.76 14.65 -16.85
CA ASP A 319 0.59 13.48 -17.71
C ASP A 319 1.64 12.42 -17.34
N PHE A 320 1.22 11.18 -17.30
CA PHE A 320 2.13 10.06 -17.01
C PHE A 320 1.82 8.87 -17.91
N SER A 321 2.87 8.11 -18.24
CA SER A 321 2.77 6.92 -19.06
C SER A 321 3.92 5.96 -18.76
N GLY A 322 3.75 4.71 -19.16
CA GLY A 322 4.83 3.74 -19.03
C GLY A 322 4.56 2.46 -19.80
N LEU A 323 5.64 1.72 -19.98
CA LEU A 323 5.63 0.41 -20.62
C LEU A 323 6.53 -0.55 -19.84
N GLY A 324 6.24 -1.83 -19.95
CA GLY A 324 7.07 -2.89 -19.37
C GLY A 324 6.91 -4.19 -20.14
N LEU A 325 8.02 -4.91 -20.26
CA LEU A 325 8.08 -6.26 -20.80
C LEU A 325 8.76 -7.16 -19.79
N GLN A 326 8.22 -8.34 -19.57
CA GLN A 326 8.75 -9.35 -18.64
C GLN A 326 8.63 -10.72 -19.27
N LEU A 327 9.73 -11.45 -19.28
CA LEU A 327 9.79 -12.86 -19.62
C LEU A 327 10.08 -13.66 -18.36
N SER A 328 9.28 -14.66 -18.08
CA SER A 328 9.47 -15.56 -16.93
C SER A 328 9.29 -17.01 -17.36
N GLY A 329 9.98 -17.93 -16.70
CA GLY A 329 9.87 -19.31 -17.09
C GLY A 329 10.51 -20.29 -16.12
N LEU A 330 10.22 -21.57 -16.37
CA LEU A 330 10.85 -22.71 -15.69
C LEU A 330 12.03 -23.16 -16.53
N SER A 331 13.23 -23.17 -15.94
CA SER A 331 14.47 -23.69 -16.52
C SER A 331 14.91 -23.05 -17.85
N LEU A 332 16.18 -22.74 -17.97
CA LEU A 332 16.85 -22.37 -19.24
C LEU A 332 17.45 -23.59 -19.95
N GLY A 333 17.04 -24.81 -19.58
CA GLY A 333 17.49 -26.06 -20.10
C GLY A 333 17.78 -27.09 -18.99
N PRO A 334 18.07 -28.35 -19.33
CA PRO A 334 18.28 -29.43 -18.34
C PRO A 334 19.44 -29.19 -17.38
N LEU A 335 20.44 -28.42 -17.81
CA LEU A 335 21.64 -28.10 -17.02
C LEU A 335 21.43 -26.91 -16.07
N VAL A 336 20.29 -26.18 -16.16
CA VAL A 336 20.06 -24.95 -15.42
C VAL A 336 18.65 -24.98 -14.79
N PRO A 337 18.51 -25.76 -13.70
CA PRO A 337 17.21 -25.92 -13.04
C PRO A 337 16.75 -24.62 -12.37
N GLY A 338 15.45 -24.53 -12.09
CA GLY A 338 14.85 -23.41 -11.37
C GLY A 338 13.92 -22.55 -12.21
N SER A 339 13.55 -21.40 -11.72
CA SER A 339 12.72 -20.44 -12.46
C SER A 339 13.45 -19.12 -12.64
N PHE A 340 13.34 -18.56 -13.83
CA PHE A 340 13.95 -17.27 -14.16
C PHE A 340 12.89 -16.20 -14.44
N LEU A 341 13.32 -14.97 -14.28
CA LEU A 341 12.58 -13.80 -14.67
C LEU A 341 13.57 -12.74 -15.18
N ILE A 342 13.25 -12.10 -16.31
CA ILE A 342 13.96 -10.94 -16.82
C ILE A 342 12.94 -9.93 -17.34
N GLY A 343 13.16 -8.64 -17.12
CA GLY A 343 12.24 -7.63 -17.60
C GLY A 343 12.87 -6.25 -17.72
N VAL A 344 12.24 -5.44 -18.54
CA VAL A 344 12.56 -4.03 -18.75
C VAL A 344 11.31 -3.20 -18.53
N GLU A 345 11.49 -2.00 -18.01
CA GLU A 345 10.39 -1.04 -17.84
C GLU A 345 10.88 0.38 -18.01
N GLN A 346 10.00 1.23 -18.51
CA GLN A 346 10.20 2.67 -18.61
C GLN A 346 8.92 3.37 -18.24
N ASP A 347 9.03 4.31 -17.30
CA ASP A 347 7.94 5.16 -16.82
C ASP A 347 8.34 6.63 -17.00
N ARG A 348 7.38 7.48 -17.43
CA ARG A 348 7.57 8.91 -17.64
C ARG A 348 6.42 9.67 -17.01
N ALA A 349 6.73 10.81 -16.37
CA ALA A 349 5.75 11.82 -15.97
C ALA A 349 6.27 13.19 -16.37
N VAL A 350 5.37 14.04 -16.86
CA VAL A 350 5.61 15.46 -17.15
C VAL A 350 4.52 16.25 -16.45
N GLU A 351 4.89 17.32 -15.78
CA GLU A 351 3.92 18.16 -15.08
C GLU A 351 4.19 19.64 -15.31
N ARG A 352 3.12 20.39 -15.59
CA ARG A 352 3.08 21.84 -15.44
C ARG A 352 2.76 22.15 -14.00
N ARG A 353 3.67 22.81 -13.30
CA ARG A 353 3.48 23.23 -11.92
C ARG A 353 3.46 24.76 -11.81
N GLN A 354 2.40 25.27 -11.21
CA GLN A 354 2.21 26.70 -10.98
C GLN A 354 1.93 26.97 -9.50
N GLY A 355 2.22 28.18 -9.04
CA GLY A 355 1.95 28.62 -7.69
C GLY A 355 2.03 30.10 -7.54
N GLY A 356 1.45 30.60 -6.46
CA GLY A 356 1.46 32.03 -6.20
C GLY A 356 0.69 32.44 -4.95
N PRO A 357 0.56 33.74 -4.71
CA PRO A 357 -0.25 34.24 -3.62
C PRO A 357 -1.73 33.90 -3.82
N ALA A 358 -2.43 33.67 -2.70
CA ALA A 358 -3.88 33.50 -2.65
C ALA A 358 -4.50 34.53 -1.71
N ALA A 359 -5.73 34.94 -1.99
CA ALA A 359 -6.51 35.79 -1.12
C ALA A 359 -7.87 35.15 -0.90
N LEU A 360 -8.24 34.93 0.37
CA LEU A 360 -9.52 34.33 0.77
C LEU A 360 -9.89 33.03 0.02
N GLY A 361 -8.88 32.22 -0.28
CA GLY A 361 -9.04 30.94 -0.99
C GLY A 361 -9.21 31.07 -2.51
N GLU A 362 -8.77 32.20 -3.10
CA GLU A 362 -8.75 32.42 -4.54
C GLU A 362 -7.34 32.80 -5.02
N LYS A 363 -6.99 32.46 -6.27
CA LYS A 363 -5.70 32.80 -6.87
C LYS A 363 -5.56 34.33 -6.98
N ALA A 364 -4.48 34.92 -6.43
CA ALA A 364 -4.24 36.35 -6.43
C ALA A 364 -2.98 36.75 -7.24
N GLY A 365 -2.27 35.81 -7.81
CA GLY A 365 -1.09 36.07 -8.62
C GLY A 365 -0.29 34.79 -8.90
N LEU A 366 0.84 34.96 -9.59
CA LEU A 366 1.78 33.91 -9.95
C LEU A 366 3.17 34.29 -9.46
N ASN A 367 3.89 33.35 -8.83
CA ASN A 367 5.29 33.52 -8.44
C ASN A 367 6.09 32.22 -8.68
N ARG A 368 5.49 31.24 -9.35
CA ARG A 368 6.09 29.99 -9.82
C ARG A 368 5.35 29.51 -11.07
N ASP A 369 6.12 29.17 -12.09
CA ASP A 369 5.63 28.61 -13.35
C ASP A 369 6.71 27.77 -14.00
N GLU A 370 6.55 26.44 -13.97
CA GLU A 370 7.60 25.50 -14.35
C GLU A 370 7.04 24.22 -15.00
N ASP A 371 7.82 23.64 -15.90
CA ASP A 371 7.63 22.29 -16.41
C ASP A 371 8.63 21.35 -15.74
N ASN A 372 8.11 20.28 -15.12
CA ASN A 372 8.90 19.25 -14.49
C ASN A 372 8.78 17.93 -15.26
N ALA A 373 9.86 17.16 -15.33
CA ALA A 373 9.84 15.83 -15.89
C ALA A 373 10.54 14.84 -14.98
N ALA A 374 9.99 13.63 -14.87
CA ALA A 374 10.60 12.48 -14.24
C ALA A 374 10.58 11.30 -15.21
N ILE A 375 11.74 10.73 -15.53
CA ILE A 375 11.88 9.60 -16.44
C ILE A 375 12.66 8.50 -15.72
N SER A 376 12.01 7.35 -15.51
CA SER A 376 12.61 6.18 -14.88
C SER A 376 12.73 5.04 -15.87
N SER A 377 13.90 4.40 -15.94
CA SER A 377 14.14 3.21 -16.75
C SER A 377 14.76 2.13 -15.87
N GLY A 378 14.36 0.88 -16.06
CA GLY A 378 14.85 -0.24 -15.27
C GLY A 378 14.99 -1.53 -16.07
N LEU A 379 16.12 -2.21 -15.86
CA LEU A 379 16.35 -3.60 -16.22
C LEU A 379 16.43 -4.42 -14.95
N TYR A 380 15.71 -5.52 -14.88
CA TYR A 380 15.70 -6.39 -13.71
C TYR A 380 15.67 -7.86 -14.10
N GLY A 381 16.23 -8.70 -13.24
CA GLY A 381 16.15 -10.12 -13.40
C GLY A 381 16.33 -10.85 -12.08
N SER A 382 15.81 -12.05 -12.01
CA SER A 382 15.99 -12.95 -10.88
C SER A 382 15.99 -14.41 -11.33
N TRP A 383 16.61 -15.22 -10.52
CA TRP A 383 16.67 -16.66 -10.70
C TRP A 383 16.46 -17.36 -9.37
N ALA A 384 15.42 -18.19 -9.29
CA ALA A 384 15.14 -19.06 -8.16
C ALA A 384 15.66 -20.46 -8.47
N LEU A 385 16.52 -20.99 -7.60
CA LEU A 385 17.30 -22.21 -7.76
C LEU A 385 16.91 -23.24 -6.71
N PRO A 386 16.51 -24.46 -7.05
CA PRO A 386 16.52 -25.57 -6.12
C PRO A 386 17.97 -25.99 -5.90
N LEU A 387 18.53 -25.70 -4.73
CA LEU A 387 19.91 -26.05 -4.37
C LEU A 387 20.01 -27.52 -3.88
N THR A 388 19.03 -27.93 -3.10
CA THR A 388 18.78 -29.30 -2.65
C THR A 388 17.28 -29.51 -2.50
N ASP A 389 16.85 -30.74 -2.15
CA ASP A 389 15.43 -31.03 -1.85
C ASP A 389 14.88 -30.17 -0.70
N GLN A 390 15.74 -29.69 0.21
CA GLN A 390 15.38 -28.91 1.37
C GLN A 390 15.81 -27.44 1.32
N LEU A 391 16.59 -27.05 0.32
CA LEU A 391 17.15 -25.69 0.24
C LEU A 391 16.91 -25.09 -1.13
N SER A 392 16.25 -23.94 -1.15
CA SER A 392 16.07 -23.12 -2.35
C SER A 392 16.75 -21.76 -2.19
N GLY A 393 17.33 -21.27 -3.28
CA GLY A 393 17.98 -19.97 -3.36
C GLY A 393 17.32 -19.05 -4.35
N LEU A 394 17.49 -17.75 -4.17
CA LEU A 394 17.09 -16.71 -5.11
C LEU A 394 18.22 -15.71 -5.25
N VAL A 395 18.59 -15.41 -6.50
CA VAL A 395 19.51 -14.33 -6.85
C VAL A 395 18.76 -13.36 -7.75
N GLY A 396 18.87 -12.08 -7.48
CA GLY A 396 18.23 -11.07 -8.31
C GLY A 396 19.06 -9.79 -8.39
N VAL A 397 18.84 -9.04 -9.44
CA VAL A 397 19.44 -7.71 -9.62
C VAL A 397 18.50 -6.80 -10.38
N ARG A 398 18.51 -5.53 -9.99
CA ARG A 398 17.90 -4.45 -10.76
C ARG A 398 18.93 -3.35 -11.03
N ILE A 399 18.97 -2.89 -12.28
CA ILE A 399 19.72 -1.71 -12.70
C ILE A 399 18.69 -0.67 -13.10
N GLY A 400 18.76 0.51 -12.49
CA GLY A 400 17.79 1.59 -12.69
C GLY A 400 18.47 2.92 -12.96
N ARG A 401 17.80 3.77 -13.72
CA ARG A 401 18.15 5.17 -13.94
C ARG A 401 16.91 6.02 -13.75
N LEU A 402 17.03 7.11 -13.01
CA LEU A 402 16.01 8.17 -12.88
C LEU A 402 16.64 9.50 -13.29
N ARG A 403 15.94 10.23 -14.14
CA ARG A 403 16.24 11.60 -14.53
C ARG A 403 15.11 12.50 -14.07
N LEU A 404 15.46 13.57 -13.35
CA LEU A 404 14.54 14.63 -12.94
C LEU A 404 15.00 15.93 -13.61
N GLU A 405 14.04 16.67 -14.18
CA GLU A 405 14.26 17.92 -14.90
C GLU A 405 13.26 18.96 -14.42
N ASN A 406 13.69 20.19 -14.37
CA ASN A 406 12.87 21.38 -14.17
C ASN A 406 13.22 22.44 -15.21
N SER A 407 12.22 23.02 -15.86
CA SER A 407 12.33 24.18 -16.70
C SER A 407 11.50 25.31 -16.13
N ASP A 408 12.14 26.36 -15.64
CA ASP A 408 11.51 27.50 -14.99
C ASP A 408 11.14 28.58 -16.01
N PHE A 409 9.90 29.05 -15.97
CA PHE A 409 9.36 30.12 -16.83
C PHE A 409 9.05 31.40 -16.04
N PHE A 410 9.09 31.36 -14.69
CA PHE A 410 8.88 32.54 -13.86
C PHE A 410 10.25 33.17 -13.49
N LEU A 411 10.89 33.79 -14.48
CA LEU A 411 12.28 34.26 -14.39
C LEU A 411 12.48 35.55 -13.58
N SER A 412 11.41 36.20 -13.09
CA SER A 412 11.51 37.46 -12.32
C SER A 412 12.13 37.28 -10.93
N ASN A 413 12.18 36.05 -10.41
CA ASN A 413 12.80 35.70 -9.13
C ASN A 413 14.11 34.90 -9.29
N GLY A 414 14.67 34.83 -10.49
CA GLY A 414 15.83 34.01 -10.86
C GLY A 414 15.46 32.91 -11.85
N ASN A 415 16.43 32.12 -12.25
CA ASN A 415 16.21 30.94 -13.10
C ASN A 415 16.51 29.68 -12.26
N SER A 416 15.48 28.95 -11.89
CA SER A 416 15.54 27.73 -11.10
C SER A 416 15.53 26.43 -11.94
N SER A 417 15.81 26.54 -13.26
CA SER A 417 15.93 25.36 -14.13
C SER A 417 17.11 24.47 -13.72
N GLY A 418 16.92 23.17 -13.80
CA GLY A 418 17.94 22.21 -13.43
C GLY A 418 17.64 20.77 -13.85
N GLU A 419 18.66 19.94 -13.78
CA GLU A 419 18.59 18.51 -14.09
C GLU A 419 19.44 17.72 -13.10
N VAL A 420 18.94 16.54 -12.69
CA VAL A 420 19.70 15.59 -11.88
C VAL A 420 19.43 14.15 -12.35
N ASN A 421 20.49 13.35 -12.34
CA ASN A 421 20.44 11.95 -12.76
C ASN A 421 20.87 11.03 -11.61
N TYR A 422 20.07 10.02 -11.30
CA TYR A 422 20.36 8.97 -10.34
C TYR A 422 20.52 7.63 -11.04
N GLN A 423 21.58 6.89 -10.74
CA GLN A 423 21.80 5.54 -11.26
C GLN A 423 21.98 4.57 -10.09
N GLN A 424 21.47 3.38 -10.24
CA GLN A 424 21.43 2.40 -9.18
C GLN A 424 21.57 0.97 -9.70
N THR A 425 22.40 0.19 -8.98
CA THR A 425 22.42 -1.25 -9.06
C THR A 425 22.01 -1.85 -7.72
N SER A 426 20.96 -2.65 -7.73
CA SER A 426 20.30 -3.19 -6.56
C SER A 426 20.29 -4.72 -6.60
N PRO A 427 21.32 -5.40 -6.05
CA PRO A 427 21.33 -6.84 -5.92
C PRO A 427 20.48 -7.31 -4.75
N VAL A 428 19.93 -8.52 -4.86
CA VAL A 428 19.21 -9.23 -3.81
C VAL A 428 19.57 -10.71 -3.83
N LEU A 429 19.69 -11.28 -2.65
CA LEU A 429 19.89 -12.70 -2.40
C LEU A 429 18.83 -13.19 -1.41
N GLY A 430 18.33 -14.39 -1.61
CA GLY A 430 17.39 -15.05 -0.71
C GLY A 430 17.70 -16.52 -0.59
N LEU A 431 17.46 -17.08 0.58
CA LEU A 431 17.56 -18.53 0.87
C LEU A 431 16.31 -18.94 1.64
N THR A 432 15.74 -20.09 1.30
CA THR A 432 14.66 -20.74 2.07
C THR A 432 15.08 -22.18 2.38
N TRP A 433 15.11 -22.52 3.66
CA TRP A 433 15.27 -23.87 4.13
C TRP A 433 13.91 -24.47 4.49
N HIS A 434 13.50 -25.48 3.75
CA HIS A 434 12.28 -26.27 3.95
C HIS A 434 12.56 -27.31 5.04
N ALA A 435 12.56 -26.85 6.32
CA ALA A 435 12.91 -27.67 7.47
C ALA A 435 11.94 -28.84 7.68
N SER A 436 10.67 -28.63 7.31
CA SER A 436 9.62 -29.65 7.23
C SER A 436 8.51 -29.21 6.28
N PRO A 437 7.53 -30.07 5.92
CA PRO A 437 6.38 -29.63 5.12
C PRO A 437 5.55 -28.50 5.75
N THR A 438 5.73 -28.26 7.06
CA THR A 438 4.98 -27.24 7.82
C THR A 438 5.85 -26.09 8.32
N LEU A 439 7.15 -26.11 8.09
CA LEU A 439 8.09 -25.11 8.61
C LEU A 439 9.15 -24.74 7.58
N ASN A 440 9.14 -23.49 7.15
CA ASN A 440 10.19 -22.87 6.36
C ASN A 440 10.95 -21.83 7.19
N VAL A 441 12.27 -21.81 7.05
CA VAL A 441 13.15 -20.77 7.59
C VAL A 441 13.80 -20.06 6.43
N PHE A 442 13.80 -18.74 6.41
CA PHE A 442 14.39 -17.99 5.33
C PHE A 442 15.34 -16.90 5.81
N ALA A 443 16.25 -16.50 4.92
CA ALA A 443 17.08 -15.32 5.08
C ALA A 443 17.16 -14.58 3.75
N SER A 444 17.17 -13.25 3.78
CA SER A 444 17.40 -12.46 2.57
C SER A 444 18.25 -11.21 2.86
N LEU A 445 19.03 -10.82 1.85
CA LEU A 445 19.95 -9.69 1.88
C LEU A 445 19.79 -8.89 0.59
N GLY A 446 19.76 -7.56 0.69
CA GLY A 446 19.70 -6.72 -0.51
C GLY A 446 20.21 -5.30 -0.27
N ARG A 447 20.52 -4.64 -1.40
CA ARG A 447 20.88 -3.22 -1.45
C ARG A 447 19.83 -2.48 -2.24
N GLY A 448 19.03 -1.68 -1.55
CA GLY A 448 18.01 -0.84 -2.13
C GLY A 448 18.42 0.63 -2.23
N PHE A 449 17.58 1.40 -2.88
CA PHE A 449 17.79 2.82 -3.03
C PHE A 449 16.47 3.59 -3.02
N GLU A 450 16.55 4.85 -2.64
CA GLU A 450 15.44 5.78 -2.67
C GLU A 450 15.93 7.12 -3.23
N SER A 451 15.41 7.48 -4.42
CA SER A 451 15.72 8.75 -5.04
C SER A 451 14.94 9.89 -4.37
N PRO A 452 15.45 11.12 -4.42
CA PRO A 452 14.62 12.29 -4.25
C PRO A 452 13.48 12.32 -5.26
N THR A 453 12.36 12.95 -4.89
CA THR A 453 11.21 13.20 -5.76
C THR A 453 11.27 14.60 -6.35
N LEU A 454 10.50 14.88 -7.40
CA LEU A 454 10.35 16.25 -7.94
C LEU A 454 9.96 17.27 -6.86
N ALA A 455 9.15 16.86 -5.89
CA ALA A 455 8.78 17.73 -4.77
C ALA A 455 9.91 17.98 -3.78
N GLU A 456 10.85 17.05 -3.63
CA GLU A 456 11.99 17.15 -2.71
C GLU A 456 13.15 17.94 -3.30
N VAL A 457 13.36 17.91 -4.62
CA VAL A 457 14.35 18.77 -5.30
C VAL A 457 13.83 20.16 -5.65
N ALA A 458 12.55 20.43 -5.42
CA ALA A 458 11.89 21.67 -5.85
C ALA A 458 12.31 22.93 -5.06
N TYR A 459 12.99 22.77 -3.93
CA TYR A 459 13.42 23.86 -3.05
C TYR A 459 14.79 23.58 -2.46
N ALA A 460 15.68 24.57 -2.50
CA ALA A 460 16.95 24.53 -1.80
C ALA A 460 16.82 25.14 -0.38
N SER A 461 17.66 24.66 0.54
CA SER A 461 17.72 25.19 1.90
C SER A 461 18.29 26.60 1.90
N ALA A 462 17.66 27.48 2.67
CA ALA A 462 18.13 28.84 2.90
C ALA A 462 18.87 28.95 4.26
N PRO A 463 19.63 30.03 4.51
CA PRO A 463 20.19 30.29 5.84
C PRO A 463 19.14 30.21 6.95
N SER A 464 19.56 29.84 8.16
CA SER A 464 18.66 29.67 9.31
C SER A 464 17.73 30.88 9.50
N GLY A 465 16.42 30.64 9.58
CA GLY A 465 15.39 31.65 9.73
C GLY A 465 14.84 32.24 8.42
N ALA A 466 15.44 31.93 7.27
CA ALA A 466 14.93 32.33 5.96
C ALA A 466 13.99 31.27 5.37
N VAL A 467 13.16 31.69 4.40
CA VAL A 467 12.26 30.78 3.66
C VAL A 467 13.09 30.00 2.64
N PRO A 468 12.88 28.68 2.46
CA PRO A 468 13.51 27.91 1.39
C PRO A 468 13.38 28.59 0.03
N THR A 469 14.49 28.64 -0.72
CA THR A 469 14.51 29.26 -2.06
C THR A 469 13.81 28.37 -3.08
N SER A 470 13.38 28.94 -4.20
CA SER A 470 12.74 28.18 -5.29
C SER A 470 13.76 27.49 -6.20
N ASP A 471 15.03 27.45 -5.81
CA ASP A 471 16.10 26.85 -6.60
C ASP A 471 15.98 25.32 -6.64
N PHE A 472 16.20 24.75 -7.81
CA PHE A 472 16.24 23.31 -7.98
C PHE A 472 17.45 22.72 -7.26
N ASN A 473 17.20 21.86 -6.27
CA ASN A 473 18.22 21.31 -5.37
C ASN A 473 18.93 20.11 -6.03
N THR A 474 20.02 20.36 -6.69
CA THR A 474 20.87 19.33 -7.32
C THR A 474 21.77 18.58 -6.35
N ASP A 475 21.92 19.07 -5.11
CA ASP A 475 22.84 18.52 -4.10
C ASP A 475 22.26 17.31 -3.35
N LEU A 476 20.97 17.01 -3.53
CA LEU A 476 20.35 15.84 -2.92
C LEU A 476 20.82 14.55 -3.57
N ASN A 477 21.49 13.72 -2.77
CA ASN A 477 21.85 12.36 -3.15
C ASN A 477 20.67 11.39 -2.98
N ALA A 478 20.64 10.31 -3.75
CA ALA A 478 19.76 9.19 -3.48
C ALA A 478 20.20 8.43 -2.22
N ALA A 479 19.25 8.15 -1.33
CA ALA A 479 19.51 7.34 -0.16
C ALA A 479 19.78 5.88 -0.55
N VAL A 480 20.80 5.27 0.02
CA VAL A 480 21.17 3.86 -0.23
C VAL A 480 21.00 3.06 1.04
N ASN A 481 20.24 1.99 0.98
CA ASN A 481 20.02 1.10 2.12
C ASN A 481 20.57 -0.30 1.87
N ARG A 482 21.07 -0.93 2.94
CA ARG A 482 21.42 -2.35 3.01
C ARG A 482 20.49 -3.01 4.00
N GLN A 483 19.78 -4.01 3.55
CA GLN A 483 18.76 -4.71 4.32
C GLN A 483 19.13 -6.17 4.49
N LEU A 484 18.96 -6.67 5.71
CA LEU A 484 19.04 -8.08 6.08
C LEU A 484 17.74 -8.44 6.79
N GLU A 485 17.15 -9.56 6.41
CA GLU A 485 16.04 -10.14 7.16
C GLU A 485 16.22 -11.65 7.30
N MET A 486 15.71 -12.19 8.41
CA MET A 486 15.64 -13.61 8.69
C MET A 486 14.28 -13.90 9.29
N GLY A 487 13.66 -15.00 8.90
CA GLY A 487 12.34 -15.32 9.41
C GLY A 487 12.03 -16.80 9.35
N LEU A 488 10.97 -17.14 10.07
CA LEU A 488 10.34 -18.45 10.00
C LEU A 488 8.87 -18.30 9.61
N LYS A 489 8.36 -19.27 8.88
CA LYS A 489 6.96 -19.42 8.49
C LYS A 489 6.52 -20.82 8.91
N TRP A 490 5.50 -20.88 9.75
CA TRP A 490 5.01 -22.12 10.31
C TRP A 490 3.51 -22.29 10.03
N ARG A 491 3.17 -23.40 9.40
CA ARG A 491 1.81 -23.82 9.05
C ARG A 491 1.58 -25.23 9.55
N PRO A 492 1.30 -25.44 10.86
CA PRO A 492 1.17 -26.79 11.44
C PRO A 492 0.00 -27.57 10.86
N ASN A 493 -1.01 -26.87 10.35
CA ASN A 493 -2.21 -27.43 9.72
C ASN A 493 -2.90 -26.37 8.87
N SER A 494 -4.02 -26.72 8.22
CA SER A 494 -4.83 -25.84 7.39
C SER A 494 -5.55 -24.70 8.15
N ARG A 495 -5.49 -24.69 9.49
CA ARG A 495 -6.20 -23.75 10.37
C ARG A 495 -5.29 -22.78 11.12
N GLU A 496 -3.98 -22.89 11.00
CA GLU A 496 -3.05 -22.06 11.77
C GLU A 496 -1.83 -21.65 10.96
N ARG A 497 -1.44 -20.39 11.09
CA ARG A 497 -0.24 -19.82 10.48
C ARG A 497 0.44 -18.88 11.44
N LEU A 498 1.77 -18.99 11.54
CA LEU A 498 2.65 -18.08 12.27
C LEU A 498 3.83 -17.68 11.38
N ASP A 499 4.05 -16.38 11.23
CA ASP A 499 5.24 -15.82 10.59
C ASP A 499 5.98 -14.96 11.62
N VAL A 500 7.28 -15.17 11.78
CA VAL A 500 8.15 -14.36 12.65
C VAL A 500 9.34 -13.90 11.84
N VAL A 501 9.62 -12.60 11.86
CA VAL A 501 10.68 -12.00 11.03
C VAL A 501 11.48 -11.00 11.86
N ALA A 502 12.80 -11.18 11.91
CA ALA A 502 13.74 -10.19 12.40
C ALA A 502 14.39 -9.47 11.21
N PHE A 503 14.54 -8.17 11.30
CA PHE A 503 15.11 -7.37 10.21
C PHE A 503 16.08 -6.30 10.73
N ARG A 504 17.02 -5.92 9.86
CA ARG A 504 17.88 -4.76 10.05
C ARG A 504 18.13 -4.07 8.72
N ALA A 505 17.98 -2.75 8.70
CA ALA A 505 18.29 -1.89 7.56
C ALA A 505 19.20 -0.75 8.01
N LYS A 506 20.30 -0.54 7.30
CA LYS A 506 21.16 0.62 7.45
C LYS A 506 21.10 1.46 6.19
N THR A 507 20.77 2.75 6.32
CA THR A 507 20.68 3.70 5.22
C THR A 507 21.77 4.75 5.37
N VAL A 508 22.43 5.11 4.26
CA VAL A 508 23.30 6.28 4.12
C VAL A 508 22.62 7.30 3.23
N ASP A 509 22.94 8.56 3.39
CA ASP A 509 22.32 9.69 2.68
C ASP A 509 20.77 9.70 2.81
N GLU A 510 20.25 9.34 3.98
CA GLU A 510 18.81 9.38 4.24
C GLU A 510 18.26 10.77 3.93
N ILE A 511 17.22 10.84 3.08
CA ILE A 511 16.57 12.09 2.74
C ILE A 511 15.66 12.49 3.90
N VAL A 512 15.89 13.66 4.47
CA VAL A 512 15.12 14.19 5.60
C VAL A 512 14.71 15.63 5.35
N THR A 513 13.61 16.05 5.97
CA THR A 513 13.18 17.45 5.92
C THR A 513 14.22 18.33 6.61
N ASP A 514 14.68 19.39 5.93
CA ASP A 514 15.59 20.38 6.51
C ASP A 514 14.82 21.58 7.05
N GLN A 515 14.05 22.26 6.20
CA GLN A 515 13.22 23.40 6.56
C GLN A 515 11.78 23.23 6.05
N SER A 516 10.81 23.73 6.83
CA SER A 516 9.42 23.82 6.38
C SER A 516 8.86 25.17 6.84
N ALA A 517 8.69 26.11 5.90
CA ALA A 517 8.21 27.45 6.17
C ALA A 517 7.36 27.96 5.00
N PHE A 518 6.25 28.62 5.32
CA PHE A 518 5.34 29.30 4.36
C PHE A 518 4.96 28.42 3.14
N GLY A 519 4.69 27.13 3.39
CA GLY A 519 4.29 26.16 2.35
C GLY A 519 5.43 25.64 1.48
N ARG A 520 6.68 25.98 1.78
CA ARG A 520 7.88 25.45 1.14
C ARG A 520 8.60 24.51 2.11
N THR A 521 9.02 23.35 1.60
CA THR A 521 9.79 22.38 2.36
C THR A 521 11.04 22.04 1.57
N SER A 522 12.22 22.30 2.14
CA SER A 522 13.50 21.83 1.60
C SER A 522 13.94 20.55 2.31
N PHE A 523 14.78 19.80 1.61
CA PHE A 523 15.30 18.51 2.07
C PHE A 523 16.82 18.49 2.02
N ARG A 524 17.41 17.63 2.83
CA ARG A 524 18.85 17.36 2.86
C ARG A 524 19.11 15.88 3.09
N ASN A 525 20.32 15.45 2.85
CA ASN A 525 20.77 14.13 3.25
C ASN A 525 21.23 14.12 4.71
N ALA A 526 20.75 13.16 5.50
CA ALA A 526 21.32 12.84 6.81
C ALA A 526 22.44 11.80 6.66
N PRO A 527 23.48 11.81 7.52
CA PRO A 527 24.63 10.92 7.35
C PRO A 527 24.28 9.43 7.38
N GLY A 528 23.36 9.04 8.23
CA GLY A 528 22.93 7.64 8.29
C GLY A 528 21.80 7.40 9.26
N THR A 529 21.06 6.29 9.01
CA THR A 529 20.01 5.80 9.89
C THR A 529 20.07 4.28 10.03
N ILE A 530 19.56 3.77 11.15
CA ILE A 530 19.42 2.34 11.41
C ILE A 530 17.97 2.05 11.78
N ARG A 531 17.42 1.01 11.17
CA ARG A 531 16.11 0.43 11.47
C ARG A 531 16.30 -1.05 11.77
N GLU A 532 15.84 -1.51 12.92
CA GLU A 532 15.92 -2.91 13.31
C GLU A 532 14.71 -3.29 14.14
N GLY A 533 14.24 -4.53 14.01
CA GLY A 533 13.06 -4.93 14.72
C GLY A 533 12.65 -6.38 14.53
N LEU A 534 11.55 -6.73 15.19
CA LEU A 534 10.90 -8.02 15.15
C LEU A 534 9.44 -7.82 14.74
N GLU A 535 8.99 -8.64 13.80
CA GLU A 535 7.62 -8.72 13.31
C GLU A 535 7.05 -10.09 13.60
N VAL A 536 5.79 -10.16 14.04
CA VAL A 536 5.05 -11.41 14.26
C VAL A 536 3.67 -11.27 13.64
N ALA A 537 3.28 -12.22 12.79
CA ALA A 537 1.92 -12.36 12.29
C ALA A 537 1.40 -13.74 12.65
N HIS A 538 0.22 -13.80 13.26
CA HIS A 538 -0.44 -15.06 13.62
C HIS A 538 -1.89 -15.02 13.16
N ALA A 539 -2.38 -16.13 12.63
CA ALA A 539 -3.79 -16.32 12.31
C ALA A 539 -4.20 -17.77 12.64
N LYS A 540 -5.36 -17.90 13.27
CA LYS A 540 -5.89 -19.22 13.67
C LYS A 540 -7.40 -19.29 13.54
N ASP A 541 -7.87 -20.37 12.96
CA ASP A 541 -9.27 -20.81 12.99
C ASP A 541 -9.45 -21.84 14.12
N TRP A 542 -10.14 -21.43 15.17
CA TRP A 542 -10.35 -22.25 16.37
C TRP A 542 -11.47 -23.29 16.22
N GLY A 543 -12.18 -23.26 15.06
CA GLY A 543 -13.44 -23.97 14.89
C GLY A 543 -14.61 -23.26 15.58
N LEU A 544 -15.81 -23.86 15.51
CA LEU A 544 -17.05 -23.29 16.09
C LEU A 544 -17.33 -21.84 15.63
N GLY A 545 -16.83 -21.46 14.47
CA GLY A 545 -16.98 -20.12 13.90
C GLY A 545 -15.96 -19.07 14.37
N PHE A 546 -15.08 -19.37 15.35
CA PHE A 546 -14.10 -18.43 15.89
C PHE A 546 -12.82 -18.39 15.06
N ARG A 547 -12.35 -17.18 14.73
CA ARG A 547 -11.06 -16.89 14.15
C ARG A 547 -10.36 -15.79 14.91
N SER A 548 -9.05 -15.90 15.03
CA SER A 548 -8.22 -14.81 15.57
C SER A 548 -7.11 -14.45 14.61
N SER A 549 -6.71 -13.17 14.61
CA SER A 549 -5.50 -12.72 13.96
C SER A 549 -4.75 -11.74 14.86
N ALA A 550 -3.42 -11.75 14.78
CA ALA A 550 -2.56 -10.81 15.49
C ALA A 550 -1.39 -10.40 14.60
N ALA A 551 -1.02 -9.13 14.67
CA ALA A 551 0.16 -8.56 14.04
C ALA A 551 0.89 -7.70 15.07
N LEU A 552 2.15 -8.05 15.35
CA LEU A 552 2.98 -7.35 16.33
C LEU A 552 4.25 -6.86 15.62
N THR A 553 4.67 -5.66 15.93
CA THR A 553 5.94 -5.09 15.50
C THR A 553 6.60 -4.42 16.67
N TRP A 554 7.84 -4.77 16.93
CA TRP A 554 8.71 -4.02 17.80
C TRP A 554 9.90 -3.53 16.99
N MET A 555 10.16 -2.20 17.00
CA MET A 555 11.10 -1.59 16.09
C MET A 555 11.86 -0.42 16.75
N ARG A 556 13.15 -0.37 16.49
CA ARG A 556 14.00 0.78 16.77
C ARG A 556 14.41 1.41 15.44
N ALA A 557 14.11 2.70 15.25
CA ALA A 557 14.48 3.48 14.07
C ALA A 557 15.15 4.78 14.55
N VAL A 558 16.45 4.94 14.26
CA VAL A 558 17.27 6.02 14.82
C VAL A 558 18.27 6.56 13.81
N TYR A 559 18.71 7.79 14.02
CA TYR A 559 19.89 8.34 13.38
C TYR A 559 21.15 7.64 13.92
N SER A 560 22.01 7.13 13.03
CA SER A 560 23.25 6.44 13.43
C SER A 560 24.37 7.41 13.78
N ASP A 561 24.34 8.59 13.18
CA ASP A 561 25.40 9.61 13.29
C ASP A 561 24.78 10.98 13.61
N ALA A 562 25.56 11.84 14.27
CA ALA A 562 25.13 13.20 14.54
C ALA A 562 25.12 14.04 13.25
N ALA A 563 24.15 14.93 13.13
CA ALA A 563 24.00 15.82 11.97
C ALA A 563 23.52 17.21 12.38
N ARG A 564 23.99 18.24 11.71
CA ARG A 564 23.41 19.58 11.84
C ARG A 564 22.24 19.73 10.89
N SER A 565 21.16 20.31 11.38
CA SER A 565 20.01 20.74 10.60
C SER A 565 19.75 22.22 10.87
N THR A 566 18.87 22.83 10.12
CA THR A 566 18.39 24.19 10.38
C THR A 566 17.64 24.30 11.70
N LEU A 567 17.09 23.19 12.21
CA LEU A 567 16.40 23.11 13.51
C LEU A 567 17.38 22.99 14.69
N GLY A 568 18.64 22.56 14.46
CA GLY A 568 19.62 22.33 15.50
C GLY A 568 20.48 21.08 15.28
N LEU A 569 21.18 20.64 16.33
CA LEU A 569 22.02 19.44 16.29
C LEU A 569 21.16 18.18 16.55
N ILE A 570 21.03 17.34 15.55
CA ILE A 570 20.46 15.98 15.69
C ILE A 570 21.59 15.11 16.26
N THR A 571 21.35 14.47 17.40
CA THR A 571 22.33 13.58 18.03
C THR A 571 22.17 12.14 17.53
N ALA A 572 23.27 11.41 17.47
CA ALA A 572 23.21 9.96 17.22
C ALA A 572 22.34 9.28 18.27
N GLY A 573 21.46 8.37 17.83
CA GLY A 573 20.48 7.72 18.69
C GLY A 573 19.12 8.42 18.77
N ASN A 574 18.96 9.67 18.27
CA ASN A 574 17.66 10.29 18.13
C ASN A 574 16.75 9.41 17.25
N ARG A 575 15.50 9.29 17.68
CA ARG A 575 14.50 8.50 16.95
C ARG A 575 14.08 9.21 15.68
N ILE A 576 13.83 8.43 14.63
CA ILE A 576 13.20 8.92 13.40
C ILE A 576 11.74 9.32 13.72
N PRO A 577 11.31 10.54 13.35
CA PRO A 577 9.95 11.01 13.63
C PRO A 577 8.87 10.12 13.04
N SER A 578 7.70 10.15 13.68
CA SER A 578 6.50 9.40 13.29
C SER A 578 6.60 7.87 13.42
N VAL A 579 7.74 7.29 13.78
CA VAL A 579 7.93 5.85 13.92
C VAL A 579 7.69 5.41 15.35
N PRO A 580 6.67 4.53 15.64
CA PRO A 580 6.41 4.02 16.97
C PRO A 580 7.44 2.93 17.36
N LEU A 581 7.74 2.81 18.66
CA LEU A 581 8.59 1.74 19.19
C LEU A 581 7.96 0.36 19.07
N HIS A 582 6.64 0.30 19.20
CA HIS A 582 5.86 -0.92 19.01
C HIS A 582 4.52 -0.59 18.35
N GLN A 583 4.02 -1.56 17.63
CA GLN A 583 2.70 -1.55 17.03
C GLN A 583 2.08 -2.92 17.20
N ALA A 584 0.82 -2.97 17.58
CA ALA A 584 0.07 -4.19 17.71
C ALA A 584 -1.33 -4.05 17.12
N PHE A 585 -1.78 -5.09 16.46
CA PHE A 585 -3.15 -5.33 16.06
C PHE A 585 -3.56 -6.71 16.52
N ALA A 586 -4.77 -6.87 17.02
CA ALA A 586 -5.36 -8.17 17.32
C ALA A 586 -6.86 -8.14 16.97
N SER A 587 -7.38 -9.23 16.43
CA SER A 587 -8.81 -9.42 16.21
C SER A 587 -9.27 -10.78 16.70
N LEU A 588 -10.49 -10.83 17.22
CA LEU A 588 -11.26 -12.03 17.49
C LEU A 588 -12.59 -11.90 16.75
N GLU A 589 -12.83 -12.79 15.83
CA GLU A 589 -14.02 -12.83 15.00
C GLU A 589 -14.81 -14.11 15.27
N TRP A 590 -16.12 -13.99 15.34
CA TRP A 590 -17.05 -15.12 15.36
C TRP A 590 -18.05 -15.01 14.20
N ALA A 591 -18.39 -16.12 13.59
CA ALA A 591 -19.43 -16.23 12.58
C ALA A 591 -20.22 -17.52 12.78
N SER A 592 -21.55 -17.45 12.63
CA SER A 592 -22.41 -18.62 12.74
C SER A 592 -22.21 -19.63 11.61
N GLY A 593 -21.68 -19.18 10.47
CA GLY A 593 -21.25 -19.97 9.32
C GLY A 593 -20.28 -19.19 8.44
N ARG A 594 -19.63 -19.90 7.52
CA ARG A 594 -18.77 -19.28 6.49
C ARG A 594 -18.95 -19.97 5.14
N ASP A 595 -18.86 -19.20 4.08
CA ASP A 595 -18.82 -19.74 2.72
C ASP A 595 -17.44 -20.27 2.33
N ARG A 596 -17.30 -20.83 1.13
CA ARG A 596 -16.04 -21.39 0.62
C ARG A 596 -14.93 -20.34 0.44
N MET A 597 -15.28 -19.07 0.35
CA MET A 597 -14.34 -17.95 0.26
C MET A 597 -13.96 -17.39 1.65
N GLY A 598 -14.45 -18.00 2.73
CA GLY A 598 -14.19 -17.59 4.10
C GLY A 598 -15.02 -16.40 4.58
N GLN A 599 -15.96 -15.87 3.75
CA GLN A 599 -16.88 -14.82 4.17
C GLN A 599 -17.92 -15.40 5.13
N PHE A 600 -18.36 -14.59 6.12
CA PHE A 600 -19.37 -15.06 7.07
C PHE A 600 -20.74 -15.27 6.42
N LEU A 601 -21.49 -16.23 6.95
CA LEU A 601 -22.90 -16.50 6.66
C LEU A 601 -23.70 -16.44 7.97
N GLY A 602 -24.93 -15.91 7.92
CA GLY A 602 -25.70 -15.66 9.12
C GLY A 602 -25.08 -14.56 9.98
N TRP A 603 -25.09 -14.71 11.28
CA TRP A 603 -24.56 -13.74 12.22
C TRP A 603 -23.04 -13.73 12.28
N SER A 604 -22.49 -12.56 12.47
CA SER A 604 -21.04 -12.36 12.75
C SER A 604 -20.84 -11.30 13.81
N ALA A 605 -19.76 -11.40 14.55
CA ALA A 605 -19.31 -10.40 15.50
C ALA A 605 -17.76 -10.35 15.47
N ALA A 606 -17.19 -9.18 15.63
CA ALA A 606 -15.74 -9.02 15.75
C ALA A 606 -15.38 -7.99 16.82
N LEU A 607 -14.27 -8.26 17.53
CA LEU A 607 -13.60 -7.34 18.41
C LEU A 607 -12.18 -7.14 17.91
N GLU A 608 -11.74 -5.88 17.77
CA GLU A 608 -10.45 -5.52 17.23
C GLU A 608 -9.75 -4.54 18.17
N GLY A 609 -8.48 -4.81 18.46
CA GLY A 609 -7.62 -3.94 19.25
C GLY A 609 -6.45 -3.43 18.42
N GLN A 610 -6.11 -2.15 18.57
CA GLN A 610 -4.93 -1.54 17.99
C GLN A 610 -4.12 -0.83 19.06
N SER A 611 -2.81 -0.92 19.00
CA SER A 611 -1.91 -0.20 19.91
C SER A 611 -0.70 0.34 19.16
N PHE A 612 -0.38 1.59 19.42
CA PHE A 612 0.82 2.26 18.93
C PHE A 612 1.62 2.80 20.10
N GLY A 613 2.92 2.54 20.12
CA GLY A 613 3.84 3.10 21.10
C GLY A 613 4.05 4.60 20.92
N THR A 614 4.79 5.19 21.85
CA THR A 614 5.18 6.60 21.78
C THR A 614 5.95 6.90 20.48
N ARG A 615 5.71 8.10 19.92
CA ARG A 615 6.38 8.64 18.74
C ARG A 615 7.02 9.98 19.08
N VAL A 616 7.86 10.49 18.18
CA VAL A 616 8.35 11.86 18.21
C VAL A 616 7.91 12.58 16.94
N ALA A 617 7.76 13.90 16.99
CA ALA A 617 7.27 14.69 15.87
C ALA A 617 8.38 15.45 15.14
N ASP A 618 9.58 15.50 15.72
CA ASP A 618 10.72 16.23 15.17
C ASP A 618 12.02 15.47 15.33
N ASP A 619 13.02 15.79 14.51
CA ASP A 619 14.33 15.15 14.49
C ASP A 619 15.14 15.40 15.77
N LEU A 620 14.84 16.47 16.50
CA LEU A 620 15.49 16.79 17.79
C LEU A 620 14.90 16.00 18.96
N ASN A 621 13.77 15.27 18.71
CA ASN A 621 12.99 14.50 19.69
C ASN A 621 12.42 15.34 20.85
N GLN A 622 12.14 16.62 20.59
CA GLN A 622 11.58 17.55 21.57
C GLN A 622 10.08 17.38 21.73
N VAL A 623 9.34 17.21 20.62
CA VAL A 623 7.90 17.01 20.64
C VAL A 623 7.59 15.52 20.68
N ARG A 624 7.05 15.09 21.82
CA ARG A 624 6.66 13.67 22.04
C ARG A 624 5.16 13.49 21.89
N VAL A 625 4.77 12.39 21.26
CA VAL A 625 3.39 11.96 21.08
C VAL A 625 3.18 10.68 21.89
N SER A 626 2.18 10.69 22.74
CA SER A 626 1.82 9.54 23.60
C SER A 626 1.43 8.32 22.76
N GLY A 627 1.60 7.15 23.31
CA GLY A 627 1.07 5.92 22.75
C GLY A 627 -0.46 5.90 22.78
N THR A 628 -1.06 5.09 21.94
CA THR A 628 -2.52 5.01 21.71
C THR A 628 -2.97 3.56 21.82
N ARG A 629 -4.15 3.33 22.39
CA ARG A 629 -4.83 2.01 22.42
C ARG A 629 -6.28 2.18 22.02
N LEU A 630 -6.66 1.57 20.92
CA LEU A 630 -8.01 1.66 20.37
C LEU A 630 -8.67 0.30 20.41
N LEU A 631 -9.96 0.29 20.73
CA LEU A 631 -10.81 -0.89 20.70
C LEU A 631 -11.98 -0.62 19.77
N HIS A 632 -12.25 -1.57 18.85
CA HIS A 632 -13.36 -1.49 17.91
C HIS A 632 -14.20 -2.76 18.00
N ALA A 633 -15.50 -2.66 17.76
CA ALA A 633 -16.39 -3.80 17.68
C ALA A 633 -17.31 -3.69 16.45
N SER A 634 -17.68 -4.83 15.91
CA SER A 634 -18.67 -4.90 14.84
C SER A 634 -19.58 -6.11 14.99
N VAL A 635 -20.79 -5.97 14.47
CA VAL A 635 -21.79 -7.05 14.34
C VAL A 635 -22.37 -6.98 12.94
N GLY A 636 -22.67 -8.14 12.36
CA GLY A 636 -23.23 -8.21 11.03
C GLY A 636 -24.12 -9.43 10.85
N TYR A 637 -24.95 -9.38 9.81
CA TYR A 637 -25.72 -10.51 9.33
C TYR A 637 -25.66 -10.58 7.81
N ARG A 638 -25.38 -11.77 7.26
CA ARG A 638 -25.39 -12.03 5.83
C ARG A 638 -26.36 -13.16 5.50
N GLY A 639 -27.33 -12.86 4.64
CA GLY A 639 -28.27 -13.81 4.08
C GLY A 639 -27.92 -14.08 2.61
N VAL A 640 -27.96 -15.36 2.23
CA VAL A 640 -27.75 -15.81 0.84
C VAL A 640 -28.90 -16.68 0.43
N SER A 641 -29.46 -16.41 -0.74
CA SER A 641 -30.44 -17.25 -1.45
C SER A 641 -29.98 -17.47 -2.88
N ASP A 642 -30.74 -18.15 -3.70
CA ASP A 642 -30.39 -18.49 -5.09
C ASP A 642 -29.97 -17.26 -5.92
N ARG A 643 -30.64 -16.12 -5.71
CA ARG A 643 -30.42 -14.90 -6.48
C ARG A 643 -29.87 -13.74 -5.64
N TRP A 644 -30.12 -13.72 -4.34
CA TRP A 644 -29.81 -12.60 -3.47
C TRP A 644 -28.72 -12.97 -2.48
N ASP A 645 -27.74 -12.07 -2.35
CA ASP A 645 -26.75 -12.05 -1.29
C ASP A 645 -26.78 -10.65 -0.67
N TRP A 646 -27.11 -10.58 0.61
CA TRP A 646 -27.22 -9.30 1.28
C TRP A 646 -26.51 -9.34 2.64
N THR A 647 -25.90 -8.23 2.98
CA THR A 647 -25.17 -8.05 4.23
C THR A 647 -25.60 -6.74 4.86
N ILE A 648 -25.91 -6.78 6.14
CA ILE A 648 -26.08 -5.60 6.99
C ILE A 648 -25.07 -5.69 8.12
N TYR A 649 -24.44 -4.59 8.47
CA TYR A 649 -23.51 -4.54 9.60
C TYR A 649 -23.54 -3.19 10.30
N ALA A 650 -23.13 -3.21 11.58
CA ALA A 650 -22.82 -2.03 12.37
C ALA A 650 -21.42 -2.17 12.96
N ARG A 651 -20.69 -1.07 13.04
CA ARG A 651 -19.34 -1.01 13.61
C ARG A 651 -19.24 0.22 14.51
N ALA A 652 -18.67 0.02 15.67
CA ALA A 652 -18.28 1.09 16.59
C ALA A 652 -16.75 1.12 16.69
N GLU A 653 -16.18 2.30 16.55
CA GLU A 653 -14.74 2.51 16.61
C GLU A 653 -14.38 3.36 17.81
N ASN A 654 -13.17 3.14 18.34
CA ASN A 654 -12.68 3.82 19.53
C ASN A 654 -13.68 3.74 20.70
N LEU A 655 -14.08 2.51 21.08
CA LEU A 655 -15.08 2.26 22.12
C LEU A 655 -14.73 2.90 23.46
N THR A 656 -13.44 3.03 23.75
CA THR A 656 -12.89 3.62 24.97
C THR A 656 -12.91 5.15 24.96
N ASP A 657 -13.25 5.76 23.82
CA ASP A 657 -13.27 7.21 23.60
C ASP A 657 -11.92 7.89 23.89
N GLU A 658 -10.84 7.22 23.50
CA GLU A 658 -9.48 7.73 23.70
C GLU A 658 -9.24 8.95 22.82
N SER A 659 -8.76 10.05 23.40
CA SER A 659 -8.25 11.21 22.67
C SER A 659 -6.81 10.94 22.25
N TYR A 660 -6.55 10.87 20.93
CA TYR A 660 -5.26 10.43 20.41
C TYR A 660 -4.81 11.19 19.17
N VAL A 661 -3.53 11.10 18.89
CA VAL A 661 -2.89 11.63 17.68
C VAL A 661 -2.89 10.55 16.61
N ALA A 662 -3.64 10.74 15.53
CA ALA A 662 -3.72 9.80 14.42
C ALA A 662 -2.42 9.82 13.60
N SER A 663 -1.95 10.98 13.17
CA SER A 663 -0.71 11.12 12.43
C SER A 663 0.11 12.34 12.85
N VAL A 664 1.35 12.40 12.37
CA VAL A 664 2.32 13.43 12.71
C VAL A 664 2.83 14.10 11.44
N ILE A 665 2.79 15.42 11.38
CA ILE A 665 3.47 16.21 10.36
C ILE A 665 4.88 16.50 10.85
N VAL A 666 5.85 15.80 10.27
CA VAL A 666 7.25 15.82 10.73
C VAL A 666 7.89 17.21 10.59
N ASN A 667 8.63 17.63 11.62
CA ASN A 667 9.35 18.90 11.68
C ASN A 667 8.46 20.14 11.43
N ASN A 668 7.21 20.09 11.87
CA ASN A 668 6.23 21.17 11.71
C ASN A 668 5.90 21.82 13.04
N ALA A 669 5.63 23.13 13.02
CA ALA A 669 5.25 23.90 14.22
C ALA A 669 3.88 23.45 14.79
N ALA A 670 3.00 22.89 13.95
CA ALA A 670 1.71 22.31 14.31
C ALA A 670 1.67 20.85 13.84
N PRO A 671 2.37 19.93 14.55
CA PRO A 671 2.64 18.61 14.03
C PRO A 671 1.51 17.59 14.24
N ILE A 672 0.45 17.94 14.97
CA ILE A 672 -0.55 16.99 15.44
C ILE A 672 -1.77 16.95 14.55
N GLU A 673 -2.13 15.77 14.06
CA GLU A 673 -3.41 15.50 13.44
C GLU A 673 -4.25 14.61 14.37
N PRO A 674 -5.41 15.13 14.87
CA PRO A 674 -6.25 14.41 15.82
C PRO A 674 -6.87 13.14 15.23
N GLY A 675 -7.00 12.11 16.06
CA GLY A 675 -7.80 10.94 15.77
C GLY A 675 -9.29 11.16 16.03
N LEU A 676 -10.13 10.28 15.49
CA LEU A 676 -11.57 10.30 15.74
C LEU A 676 -11.88 9.86 17.18
N PRO A 677 -12.79 10.54 17.89
CA PRO A 677 -13.36 10.04 19.12
C PRO A 677 -14.16 8.76 18.86
N ARG A 678 -14.83 8.23 19.87
CA ARG A 678 -15.78 7.15 19.67
C ARG A 678 -16.78 7.52 18.59
N ASN A 679 -16.85 6.65 17.56
CA ASN A 679 -17.75 6.86 16.45
C ASN A 679 -18.38 5.54 16.02
N TRP A 680 -19.35 5.62 15.11
CA TRP A 680 -20.07 4.47 14.61
C TRP A 680 -20.28 4.59 13.10
N MET A 681 -20.45 3.42 12.48
CA MET A 681 -20.93 3.31 11.11
C MET A 681 -21.85 2.10 10.96
N ALA A 682 -22.75 2.15 9.99
CA ALA A 682 -23.59 1.05 9.57
C ALA A 682 -23.55 0.91 8.04
N GLY A 683 -23.64 -0.31 7.56
CA GLY A 683 -23.58 -0.58 6.13
C GLY A 683 -24.61 -1.62 5.69
N LEU A 684 -25.10 -1.44 4.47
CA LEU A 684 -25.95 -2.38 3.74
C LEU A 684 -25.29 -2.68 2.40
N LYS A 685 -25.18 -3.94 2.05
CA LYS A 685 -24.76 -4.41 0.72
C LYS A 685 -25.77 -5.42 0.21
N MET A 686 -26.16 -5.28 -1.03
CA MET A 686 -27.08 -6.20 -1.71
C MET A 686 -26.47 -6.58 -3.06
N ARG A 687 -26.50 -7.87 -3.39
CA ARG A 687 -26.09 -8.40 -4.68
C ARG A 687 -27.22 -9.24 -5.23
N LEU A 688 -27.50 -9.05 -6.50
CA LEU A 688 -28.49 -9.82 -7.28
C LEU A 688 -27.75 -10.57 -8.39
N ALA A 689 -27.92 -11.90 -8.45
CA ALA A 689 -27.56 -12.69 -9.63
C ALA A 689 -28.67 -12.55 -10.68
N LEU A 690 -28.31 -12.10 -11.88
CA LEU A 690 -29.21 -11.78 -12.97
C LEU A 690 -29.34 -12.93 -13.99
#